data_32c842c9db78171d143a8af8084d565b
#
_entry.id   32c842c9db78171d143a8af8084d565b
#
_cell.length_a   1.000
_cell.length_b   1.000
_cell.length_c   1.000
_cell.angle_alpha   90.00
_cell.angle_beta   90.00
_cell.angle_gamma   90.00
#
_symmetry.space_group_name_H-M   'P 1'
#
loop_
_entity.id
_entity.type
_entity.pdbx_description
1 polymer ?
#
loop_
_entity_poly.entity_id
_entity_poly.type
_entity_poly.pdbx_seq_one_letter_code
_entity_poly.pdbx_strand_id
1 'polypeptide(L)'
;LTILDPACGSGSFLLGAYRFLLNYHRDWYVKDGPEKHRKELFQAASGEWRLTTQEKKRILLNNIYGVDIDSQAVEVTKLSLSLKVLEGESDETLKRQLSFVHDRALPDLGQNIKCGNSLIGPDYFTGQLMPDDEEMRRVNPFDWKAEFPTVMKASGFDAVIGNPPYVRVGNIDKLLLPYLYKKYEVTHRFDIYIVFVLKAYELLSAKGRLGFILPNKFFTADYGKSLRAFLASRKALETVVDFGDSQVFAGASTYTCLLFLGRESHGSVRYLTAQAGSLASENGEVGGVVVDQAKLGEDSWSFLTSSSSKLLERFKAFPSLDELCEIERGLETGCDEVFFLQVSSCDEAKDCLLVTSKATTRPFSIEKAVVRALVKGSADIRRYIIEDEGRALVFPYSWKEERPVLIEPASFAKGFPLAWKYLNENSTRLKGRGKSEWYAFRRRNYDLRDGVARIFVPSIGRRLSAALDSKGHFHFVGSGGGGGGSYGLVAKSHTGYSLLYILGALNSKLGDWFAKVANSRFGGGYYSFNRQYIEPIPIRPIDFKDSNDKASHDYLVALVQRMLELHQRLYDAKTPTDKGRLQRQIDATDQEIDRLVYDLYGLTEEEIKIVESASVASSSKVQENDGHESEVEPTDRPGTGRGASATVAGAAQYSGESGGGAPESPAGTGEPIHGGREPAGQSGAPEEPDGDSE
;
A
#
# COMPACT_ATOMS: atom_id res chain seq x y z
N LEU A 1 -8.34 -34.41 -9.64
CA LEU A 1 -8.09 -32.99 -9.29
C LEU A 1 -6.65 -32.83 -8.77
N THR A 2 -5.85 -32.01 -9.41
CA THR A 2 -4.47 -31.71 -9.03
C THR A 2 -4.37 -30.27 -8.52
N ILE A 3 -3.83 -30.07 -7.32
CA ILE A 3 -3.72 -28.78 -6.64
C ILE A 3 -2.24 -28.45 -6.45
N LEU A 4 -1.83 -27.29 -6.93
CA LEU A 4 -0.45 -26.80 -6.83
C LEU A 4 -0.39 -25.51 -5.96
N ASP A 5 0.64 -25.42 -5.13
CA ASP A 5 1.14 -24.15 -4.61
C ASP A 5 2.57 -23.92 -5.11
N PRO A 6 2.82 -22.93 -6.01
CA PRO A 6 4.14 -22.72 -6.62
C PRO A 6 5.11 -21.94 -5.72
N ALA A 7 4.70 -21.54 -4.52
CA ALA A 7 5.52 -20.88 -3.50
C ALA A 7 5.04 -21.33 -2.11
N CYS A 8 5.09 -22.65 -1.88
CA CYS A 8 4.33 -23.30 -0.81
C CYS A 8 4.83 -22.98 0.60
N GLY A 9 6.04 -22.44 0.78
CA GLY A 9 6.61 -22.13 2.06
C GLY A 9 6.56 -23.33 3.02
N SER A 10 5.99 -23.13 4.19
CA SER A 10 5.75 -24.19 5.19
C SER A 10 4.51 -25.06 4.94
N GLY A 11 3.84 -24.89 3.78
CA GLY A 11 2.73 -25.72 3.33
C GLY A 11 1.35 -25.37 3.88
N SER A 12 1.15 -24.20 4.46
CA SER A 12 -0.13 -23.83 5.08
C SER A 12 -1.33 -23.90 4.13
N PHE A 13 -1.18 -23.42 2.88
CA PHE A 13 -2.22 -23.52 1.86
C PHE A 13 -2.47 -24.97 1.43
N LEU A 14 -1.41 -25.75 1.26
CA LEU A 14 -1.51 -27.16 0.90
C LEU A 14 -2.17 -28.00 1.99
N LEU A 15 -1.87 -27.72 3.27
CA LEU A 15 -2.56 -28.33 4.42
C LEU A 15 -4.05 -28.00 4.44
N GLY A 16 -4.39 -26.73 4.14
CA GLY A 16 -5.79 -26.30 4.00
C GLY A 16 -6.52 -27.04 2.90
N ALA A 17 -5.91 -27.12 1.70
CA ALA A 17 -6.45 -27.82 0.55
C ALA A 17 -6.61 -29.33 0.82
N TYR A 18 -5.59 -29.93 1.42
CA TYR A 18 -5.62 -31.34 1.80
C TYR A 18 -6.74 -31.64 2.80
N ARG A 19 -6.90 -30.83 3.85
CA ARG A 19 -8.00 -30.96 4.82
C ARG A 19 -9.37 -30.84 4.14
N PHE A 20 -9.52 -29.88 3.21
CA PHE A 20 -10.75 -29.75 2.42
C PHE A 20 -11.05 -31.02 1.63
N LEU A 21 -10.07 -31.60 0.94
CA LEU A 21 -10.25 -32.84 0.17
C LEU A 21 -10.58 -34.01 1.06
N LEU A 22 -9.94 -34.17 2.22
CA LEU A 22 -10.26 -35.22 3.17
C LEU A 22 -11.71 -35.14 3.64
N ASN A 23 -12.19 -33.95 3.99
CA ASN A 23 -13.58 -33.76 4.38
C ASN A 23 -14.54 -34.07 3.21
N TYR A 24 -14.24 -33.53 2.02
CA TYR A 24 -15.05 -33.77 0.81
C TYR A 24 -15.20 -35.25 0.50
N HIS A 25 -14.12 -36.02 0.51
CA HIS A 25 -14.14 -37.44 0.25
C HIS A 25 -14.90 -38.22 1.34
N ARG A 26 -14.65 -37.90 2.62
CA ARG A 26 -15.37 -38.52 3.73
C ARG A 26 -16.87 -38.30 3.58
N ASP A 27 -17.29 -37.06 3.40
CA ASP A 27 -18.71 -36.69 3.35
C ASP A 27 -19.41 -37.30 2.13
N TRP A 28 -18.68 -37.39 1.01
CA TRP A 28 -19.19 -38.06 -0.19
C TRP A 28 -19.38 -39.57 0.04
N TYR A 29 -18.39 -40.26 0.62
CA TYR A 29 -18.50 -41.71 0.90
C TYR A 29 -19.60 -42.01 1.90
N VAL A 30 -19.74 -41.18 2.94
CA VAL A 30 -20.83 -41.33 3.91
C VAL A 30 -22.20 -41.15 3.26
N LYS A 31 -22.32 -40.14 2.38
CA LYS A 31 -23.58 -39.87 1.64
C LYS A 31 -23.95 -40.99 0.65
N ASP A 32 -22.96 -41.57 -0.04
CA ASP A 32 -23.19 -42.67 -0.99
C ASP A 32 -23.48 -44.02 -0.30
N GLY A 33 -23.27 -44.12 0.99
CA GLY A 33 -23.46 -45.31 1.81
C GLY A 33 -22.14 -45.93 2.27
N PRO A 34 -21.78 -45.74 3.56
CA PRO A 34 -20.46 -46.10 4.09
C PRO A 34 -20.13 -47.58 3.96
N GLU A 35 -21.17 -48.45 3.92
CA GLU A 35 -21.01 -49.87 3.72
C GLU A 35 -20.41 -50.29 2.36
N LYS A 36 -20.57 -49.42 1.35
CA LYS A 36 -19.98 -49.62 0.01
C LYS A 36 -18.50 -49.26 -0.01
N HIS A 37 -18.03 -48.50 0.96
CA HIS A 37 -16.71 -47.86 1.00
C HIS A 37 -15.85 -48.34 2.16
N ARG A 38 -15.94 -49.62 2.53
CA ARG A 38 -15.20 -50.20 3.67
C ARG A 38 -13.68 -50.24 3.52
N LYS A 39 -13.16 -50.00 2.31
CA LYS A 39 -11.73 -49.85 2.07
C LYS A 39 -11.25 -48.42 2.34
N GLU A 40 -12.11 -47.45 2.12
CA GLU A 40 -11.88 -46.03 2.21
C GLU A 40 -12.27 -45.47 3.61
N LEU A 41 -13.32 -46.07 4.24
CA LEU A 41 -13.86 -45.64 5.54
C LEU A 41 -13.74 -46.72 6.61
N PHE A 42 -13.62 -46.29 7.84
CA PHE A 42 -13.82 -47.08 9.03
C PHE A 42 -14.65 -46.31 10.06
N GLN A 43 -15.35 -47.04 10.92
CA GLN A 43 -16.11 -46.46 12.02
C GLN A 43 -15.24 -46.43 13.26
N ALA A 44 -14.99 -45.23 13.80
CA ALA A 44 -14.27 -45.03 15.07
C ALA A 44 -15.11 -45.55 16.26
N ALA A 45 -14.48 -45.78 17.41
CA ALA A 45 -15.17 -46.17 18.63
C ALA A 45 -16.26 -45.17 19.08
N SER A 46 -16.15 -43.92 18.68
CA SER A 46 -17.17 -42.87 18.89
C SER A 46 -18.40 -42.99 17.96
N GLY A 47 -18.40 -43.93 17.04
CA GLY A 47 -19.46 -44.08 16.01
C GLY A 47 -19.27 -43.17 14.79
N GLU A 48 -18.28 -42.28 14.78
CA GLU A 48 -17.97 -41.38 13.68
C GLU A 48 -17.28 -42.13 12.51
N TRP A 49 -17.67 -41.81 11.27
CA TRP A 49 -17.00 -42.34 10.07
C TRP A 49 -15.75 -41.53 9.77
N ARG A 50 -14.62 -42.21 9.55
CA ARG A 50 -13.31 -41.61 9.25
C ARG A 50 -12.69 -42.30 8.03
N LEU A 51 -11.87 -41.54 7.28
CA LEU A 51 -11.06 -42.08 6.21
C LEU A 51 -9.95 -42.98 6.76
N THR A 52 -9.70 -44.09 6.07
CA THR A 52 -8.53 -44.92 6.37
C THR A 52 -7.24 -44.21 6.04
N THR A 53 -6.13 -44.55 6.72
CA THR A 53 -4.80 -44.00 6.44
C THR A 53 -4.39 -44.21 4.99
N GLN A 54 -4.77 -45.34 4.39
CA GLN A 54 -4.51 -45.63 2.98
C GLN A 54 -5.22 -44.66 2.04
N GLU A 55 -6.48 -44.34 2.32
CA GLU A 55 -7.24 -43.37 1.53
C GLU A 55 -6.71 -41.95 1.72
N LYS A 56 -6.37 -41.54 2.94
CA LYS A 56 -5.70 -40.27 3.19
C LYS A 56 -4.41 -40.13 2.40
N LYS A 57 -3.55 -41.17 2.37
CA LYS A 57 -2.33 -41.21 1.55
C LYS A 57 -2.63 -41.08 0.05
N ARG A 58 -3.61 -41.82 -0.45
CA ARG A 58 -4.02 -41.79 -1.85
C ARG A 58 -4.44 -40.38 -2.27
N ILE A 59 -5.26 -39.71 -1.45
CA ILE A 59 -5.70 -38.34 -1.70
C ILE A 59 -4.50 -37.42 -1.71
N LEU A 60 -3.59 -37.53 -0.74
CA LEU A 60 -2.41 -36.68 -0.65
C LEU A 60 -1.51 -36.79 -1.89
N LEU A 61 -1.13 -38.03 -2.24
CA LEU A 61 -0.19 -38.29 -3.32
C LEU A 61 -0.75 -37.95 -4.72
N ASN A 62 -2.07 -38.12 -4.90
CA ASN A 62 -2.68 -37.88 -6.20
C ASN A 62 -3.11 -36.42 -6.42
N ASN A 63 -3.27 -35.63 -5.35
CA ASN A 63 -3.93 -34.35 -5.49
C ASN A 63 -3.09 -33.14 -5.04
N ILE A 64 -2.08 -33.29 -4.17
CA ILE A 64 -1.38 -32.18 -3.55
C ILE A 64 0.05 -32.08 -4.08
N TYR A 65 0.39 -30.92 -4.62
CA TYR A 65 1.69 -30.59 -5.22
C TYR A 65 2.19 -29.26 -4.71
N GLY A 66 3.50 -29.11 -4.54
CA GLY A 66 4.10 -27.85 -4.09
C GLY A 66 5.51 -27.67 -4.60
N VAL A 67 5.89 -26.40 -4.79
CA VAL A 67 7.26 -26.01 -5.11
C VAL A 67 7.66 -24.85 -4.23
N ASP A 68 8.86 -24.87 -3.69
CA ASP A 68 9.47 -23.73 -3.02
C ASP A 68 10.97 -23.65 -3.31
N ILE A 69 11.53 -22.46 -3.30
CA ILE A 69 12.97 -22.24 -3.51
C ILE A 69 13.78 -22.63 -2.27
N ASP A 70 13.17 -22.56 -1.08
CA ASP A 70 13.80 -22.88 0.19
C ASP A 70 13.65 -24.39 0.50
N SER A 71 14.77 -25.09 0.51
CA SER A 71 14.82 -26.53 0.82
C SER A 71 14.32 -26.85 2.24
N GLN A 72 14.52 -25.97 3.22
CA GLN A 72 14.04 -26.15 4.59
C GLN A 72 12.51 -26.04 4.64
N ALA A 73 11.93 -25.08 3.94
CA ALA A 73 10.48 -24.92 3.81
C ALA A 73 9.84 -26.16 3.16
N VAL A 74 10.48 -26.71 2.13
CA VAL A 74 10.06 -27.96 1.46
C VAL A 74 10.02 -29.12 2.44
N GLU A 75 11.06 -29.33 3.25
CA GLU A 75 11.10 -30.41 4.24
C GLU A 75 10.04 -30.22 5.36
N VAL A 76 9.83 -28.98 5.83
CA VAL A 76 8.76 -28.67 6.79
C VAL A 76 7.38 -28.98 6.19
N THR A 77 7.16 -28.64 4.92
CA THR A 77 5.91 -28.95 4.21
C THR A 77 5.67 -30.45 4.08
N LYS A 78 6.69 -31.24 3.68
CA LYS A 78 6.62 -32.69 3.62
C LYS A 78 6.28 -33.29 4.97
N LEU A 79 6.95 -32.83 6.03
CA LEU A 79 6.70 -33.32 7.39
C LEU A 79 5.28 -32.97 7.84
N SER A 80 4.82 -31.74 7.66
CA SER A 80 3.49 -31.29 8.06
C SER A 80 2.36 -32.05 7.37
N LEU A 81 2.49 -32.28 6.06
CA LEU A 81 1.54 -33.08 5.28
C LEU A 81 1.55 -34.55 5.72
N SER A 82 2.72 -35.11 6.00
CA SER A 82 2.87 -36.48 6.50
C SER A 82 2.24 -36.66 7.87
N LEU A 83 2.45 -35.72 8.80
CA LEU A 83 1.81 -35.71 10.12
C LEU A 83 0.28 -35.62 10.01
N LYS A 84 -0.24 -34.84 9.04
CA LYS A 84 -1.68 -34.72 8.78
C LYS A 84 -2.32 -36.03 8.37
N VAL A 85 -1.60 -36.93 7.68
CA VAL A 85 -2.08 -38.30 7.36
C VAL A 85 -2.34 -39.11 8.63
N LEU A 86 -1.47 -38.96 9.67
CA LEU A 86 -1.55 -39.69 10.93
C LEU A 86 -2.50 -39.07 11.94
N GLU A 87 -2.97 -37.85 11.69
CA GLU A 87 -3.86 -37.15 12.63
C GLU A 87 -5.13 -37.95 12.93
N GLY A 88 -5.41 -38.16 14.21
CA GLY A 88 -6.59 -38.89 14.69
C GLY A 88 -6.44 -40.41 14.69
N GLU A 89 -5.24 -40.95 14.37
CA GLU A 89 -4.94 -42.35 14.51
C GLU A 89 -4.41 -42.65 15.93
N SER A 90 -4.85 -43.78 16.51
CA SER A 90 -4.26 -44.33 17.73
C SER A 90 -3.22 -45.39 17.40
N ASP A 91 -2.33 -45.71 18.35
CA ASP A 91 -1.35 -46.80 18.21
C ASP A 91 -2.00 -48.12 17.83
N GLU A 92 -3.22 -48.39 18.29
CA GLU A 92 -3.96 -49.63 17.99
C GLU A 92 -4.52 -49.61 16.56
N THR A 93 -5.04 -48.45 16.10
CA THR A 93 -5.54 -48.29 14.72
C THR A 93 -4.41 -48.35 13.73
N LEU A 94 -3.26 -47.75 14.02
CA LEU A 94 -2.05 -47.82 13.22
C LEU A 94 -1.53 -49.27 13.11
N LYS A 95 -1.41 -49.96 14.22
CA LYS A 95 -0.97 -51.39 14.24
C LYS A 95 -1.92 -52.28 13.44
N ARG A 96 -3.24 -52.12 13.54
CA ARG A 96 -4.24 -52.85 12.76
C ARG A 96 -4.15 -52.58 11.28
N GLN A 97 -4.01 -51.33 10.87
CA GLN A 97 -3.96 -50.94 9.47
C GLN A 97 -2.61 -51.31 8.82
N LEU A 98 -1.49 -51.17 9.56
CA LEU A 98 -0.13 -51.49 9.06
C LEU A 98 0.16 -53.02 9.07
N SER A 99 -0.51 -53.82 9.92
CA SER A 99 -0.31 -55.27 9.96
C SER A 99 -0.85 -55.98 8.71
N PHE A 100 -1.77 -55.34 7.98
CA PHE A 100 -2.33 -55.87 6.73
C PHE A 100 -1.58 -55.47 5.45
N VAL A 101 -0.71 -54.45 5.54
CA VAL A 101 0.02 -53.93 4.38
C VAL A 101 1.48 -53.64 4.83
N HIS A 102 2.44 -54.26 4.16
CA HIS A 102 3.89 -54.06 4.40
C HIS A 102 4.37 -52.67 3.97
N ASP A 103 3.53 -51.63 4.09
CA ASP A 103 3.79 -50.25 3.65
C ASP A 103 4.33 -49.36 4.76
N ARG A 104 5.19 -48.43 4.36
CA ARG A 104 5.71 -47.38 5.27
C ARG A 104 4.55 -46.54 5.83
N ALA A 105 4.57 -46.26 7.13
CA ALA A 105 3.54 -45.45 7.80
C ALA A 105 3.35 -44.08 7.15
N LEU A 106 4.44 -43.45 6.72
CA LEU A 106 4.45 -42.16 6.08
C LEU A 106 4.65 -42.27 4.57
N PRO A 107 3.93 -41.45 3.76
CA PRO A 107 4.13 -41.40 2.30
C PRO A 107 5.47 -40.72 1.96
N ASP A 108 6.08 -41.14 0.85
CA ASP A 108 7.16 -40.41 0.24
C ASP A 108 6.58 -39.26 -0.60
N LEU A 109 6.83 -38.04 -0.18
CA LEU A 109 6.36 -36.81 -0.85
C LEU A 109 7.41 -36.19 -1.78
N GLY A 110 8.53 -36.90 -2.05
CA GLY A 110 9.59 -36.40 -2.92
C GLY A 110 9.14 -36.17 -4.37
N GLN A 111 8.06 -36.83 -4.82
CA GLN A 111 7.48 -36.59 -6.14
C GLN A 111 6.43 -35.48 -6.18
N ASN A 112 5.93 -35.03 -5.02
CA ASN A 112 4.86 -34.07 -4.92
C ASN A 112 5.33 -32.70 -4.48
N ILE A 113 6.28 -32.65 -3.54
CA ILE A 113 6.81 -31.42 -2.96
C ILE A 113 8.27 -31.30 -3.34
N LYS A 114 8.57 -30.30 -4.16
CA LYS A 114 9.86 -30.13 -4.82
C LYS A 114 10.55 -28.83 -4.40
N CYS A 115 11.90 -28.85 -4.43
CA CYS A 115 12.71 -27.66 -4.22
C CYS A 115 13.17 -27.09 -5.56
N GLY A 116 12.88 -25.79 -5.81
CA GLY A 116 13.34 -25.10 -7.01
C GLY A 116 12.71 -23.74 -7.21
N ASN A 117 13.28 -22.97 -8.12
CA ASN A 117 12.79 -21.64 -8.47
C ASN A 117 11.64 -21.75 -9.49
N SER A 118 10.42 -21.62 -9.02
CA SER A 118 9.19 -21.73 -9.82
C SER A 118 9.14 -20.81 -11.04
N LEU A 119 9.89 -19.71 -11.03
CA LEU A 119 9.86 -18.68 -12.06
C LEU A 119 10.96 -18.83 -13.10
N ILE A 120 12.04 -19.52 -12.79
CA ILE A 120 13.21 -19.67 -13.64
C ILE A 120 13.30 -21.10 -14.15
N GLY A 121 13.22 -21.27 -15.45
CA GLY A 121 13.38 -22.57 -16.10
C GLY A 121 14.84 -22.87 -16.49
N PRO A 122 15.13 -24.11 -16.95
CA PRO A 122 16.45 -24.48 -17.48
C PRO A 122 16.90 -23.62 -18.66
N ASP A 123 15.97 -22.98 -19.35
CA ASP A 123 16.22 -22.04 -20.45
C ASP A 123 16.98 -20.78 -20.03
N TYR A 124 17.10 -20.50 -18.71
CA TYR A 124 17.95 -19.45 -18.18
C TYR A 124 19.44 -19.62 -18.60
N PHE A 125 19.92 -20.84 -18.60
CA PHE A 125 21.29 -21.17 -18.97
C PHE A 125 21.51 -21.46 -20.47
N THR A 126 20.47 -21.25 -21.30
CA THR A 126 20.58 -21.50 -22.75
C THR A 126 21.61 -20.57 -23.38
N GLY A 127 22.62 -21.17 -24.05
CA GLY A 127 23.73 -20.44 -24.67
C GLY A 127 24.98 -20.32 -23.80
N GLN A 128 24.97 -20.81 -22.57
CA GLN A 128 26.16 -20.98 -21.73
C GLN A 128 26.74 -22.38 -21.97
N LEU A 129 28.02 -22.45 -22.39
CA LEU A 129 28.70 -23.72 -22.67
C LEU A 129 28.96 -24.53 -21.39
N MET A 130 29.25 -23.87 -20.28
CA MET A 130 29.42 -24.45 -18.95
C MET A 130 28.81 -23.46 -17.92
N PRO A 131 27.59 -23.70 -17.45
CA PRO A 131 27.04 -22.92 -16.34
C PRO A 131 27.89 -23.12 -15.07
N ASP A 132 28.12 -22.03 -14.32
CA ASP A 132 28.80 -22.11 -13.03
C ASP A 132 27.93 -22.87 -12.02
N ASP A 133 28.53 -23.88 -11.35
CA ASP A 133 27.84 -24.70 -10.35
C ASP A 133 27.27 -23.87 -9.18
N GLU A 134 27.96 -22.80 -8.80
CA GLU A 134 27.51 -21.88 -7.74
C GLU A 134 26.30 -21.08 -8.21
N GLU A 135 26.32 -20.59 -9.45
CA GLU A 135 25.19 -19.89 -10.05
C GLU A 135 24.00 -20.84 -10.23
N MET A 136 24.23 -22.07 -10.69
CA MET A 136 23.16 -23.08 -10.82
C MET A 136 22.47 -23.37 -9.47
N ARG A 137 23.25 -23.52 -8.40
CA ARG A 137 22.66 -23.73 -7.04
C ARG A 137 21.92 -22.50 -6.54
N ARG A 138 22.45 -21.29 -6.80
CA ARG A 138 21.82 -20.03 -6.38
C ARG A 138 20.52 -19.75 -7.13
N VAL A 139 20.50 -19.95 -8.44
CA VAL A 139 19.32 -19.75 -9.30
C VAL A 139 18.30 -20.86 -9.07
N ASN A 140 18.78 -22.10 -8.85
CA ASN A 140 17.97 -23.31 -8.62
C ASN A 140 16.83 -23.47 -9.63
N PRO A 141 17.09 -23.48 -10.95
CA PRO A 141 16.05 -23.48 -11.98
C PRO A 141 15.15 -24.72 -11.89
N PHE A 142 13.88 -24.54 -12.18
CA PHE A 142 12.89 -25.60 -12.05
C PHE A 142 12.25 -25.98 -13.39
N ASP A 143 12.43 -27.25 -13.79
CA ASP A 143 11.80 -27.79 -14.99
C ASP A 143 10.44 -28.43 -14.67
N TRP A 144 9.37 -27.69 -14.87
CA TRP A 144 8.01 -28.13 -14.64
C TRP A 144 7.63 -29.40 -15.39
N LYS A 145 8.14 -29.60 -16.62
CA LYS A 145 7.84 -30.75 -17.44
C LYS A 145 8.58 -32.00 -16.97
N ALA A 146 9.83 -31.83 -16.57
CA ALA A 146 10.65 -32.94 -16.05
C ALA A 146 10.22 -33.35 -14.64
N GLU A 147 9.88 -32.38 -13.78
CA GLU A 147 9.57 -32.63 -12.38
C GLU A 147 8.12 -33.13 -12.15
N PHE A 148 7.16 -32.69 -12.98
CA PHE A 148 5.76 -33.14 -12.92
C PHE A 148 5.26 -33.69 -14.25
N PRO A 149 5.89 -34.74 -14.81
CA PRO A 149 5.63 -35.21 -16.18
C PRO A 149 4.19 -35.65 -16.39
N THR A 150 3.56 -36.28 -15.41
CA THR A 150 2.19 -36.78 -15.51
C THR A 150 1.18 -35.62 -15.59
N VAL A 151 1.33 -34.62 -14.73
CA VAL A 151 0.43 -33.46 -14.71
C VAL A 151 0.61 -32.61 -15.96
N MET A 152 1.87 -32.37 -16.37
CA MET A 152 2.16 -31.54 -17.53
C MET A 152 1.75 -32.21 -18.87
N LYS A 153 1.80 -33.55 -18.96
CA LYS A 153 1.21 -34.30 -20.08
C LYS A 153 -0.31 -34.21 -20.13
N ALA A 154 -0.96 -34.08 -18.96
CA ALA A 154 -2.40 -33.86 -18.85
C ALA A 154 -2.81 -32.38 -19.03
N SER A 155 -1.91 -31.52 -19.54
CA SER A 155 -2.09 -30.12 -19.85
C SER A 155 -2.11 -29.17 -18.64
N GLY A 156 -1.63 -29.58 -17.48
CA GLY A 156 -1.43 -28.70 -16.32
C GLY A 156 -2.26 -29.06 -15.09
N PHE A 157 -2.26 -28.16 -14.12
CA PHE A 157 -2.94 -28.33 -12.83
C PHE A 157 -4.39 -27.87 -12.89
N ASP A 158 -5.28 -28.56 -12.18
CA ASP A 158 -6.70 -28.21 -12.10
C ASP A 158 -6.94 -27.01 -11.16
N ALA A 159 -6.11 -26.85 -10.13
CA ALA A 159 -6.15 -25.71 -9.26
C ALA A 159 -4.73 -25.26 -8.90
N VAL A 160 -4.49 -23.94 -8.91
CA VAL A 160 -3.27 -23.34 -8.38
C VAL A 160 -3.68 -22.37 -7.28
N ILE A 161 -3.15 -22.57 -6.08
CA ILE A 161 -3.49 -21.76 -4.89
C ILE A 161 -2.21 -21.26 -4.23
N GLY A 162 -2.29 -20.21 -3.43
CA GLY A 162 -1.12 -19.79 -2.64
C GLY A 162 -1.11 -18.33 -2.24
N ASN A 163 -0.03 -17.98 -1.54
CA ASN A 163 0.33 -16.63 -1.18
C ASN A 163 1.76 -16.36 -1.66
N PRO A 164 1.95 -15.96 -2.93
CA PRO A 164 3.28 -15.71 -3.47
C PRO A 164 3.99 -14.56 -2.74
N PRO A 165 5.34 -14.52 -2.72
CA PRO A 165 6.09 -13.50 -1.98
C PRO A 165 5.87 -12.09 -2.55
N TYR A 166 5.79 -11.06 -1.66
CA TYR A 166 5.60 -9.64 -2.00
C TYR A 166 6.94 -8.91 -1.99
N VAL A 167 7.79 -9.20 -2.98
CA VAL A 167 9.14 -8.63 -3.09
C VAL A 167 9.20 -7.66 -4.26
N ARG A 168 9.59 -6.41 -3.98
CA ARG A 168 9.79 -5.37 -5.01
C ARG A 168 11.00 -5.67 -5.87
N VAL A 169 10.95 -5.28 -7.13
CA VAL A 169 12.03 -5.45 -8.12
C VAL A 169 13.42 -5.02 -7.61
N GLY A 170 13.51 -3.98 -6.80
CA GLY A 170 14.77 -3.49 -6.23
C GLY A 170 15.45 -4.46 -5.24
N ASN A 171 14.70 -5.44 -4.73
CA ASN A 171 15.18 -6.46 -3.79
C ASN A 171 15.34 -7.84 -4.43
N ILE A 172 15.10 -7.95 -5.75
CA ILE A 172 15.34 -9.18 -6.53
C ILE A 172 16.81 -9.17 -6.98
N ASP A 173 17.42 -10.35 -7.06
CA ASP A 173 18.77 -10.51 -7.63
C ASP A 173 18.81 -9.90 -9.04
N LYS A 174 19.69 -8.94 -9.23
CA LYS A 174 19.83 -8.19 -10.49
C LYS A 174 20.15 -9.09 -11.69
N LEU A 175 20.79 -10.23 -11.46
CA LEU A 175 21.12 -11.19 -12.51
C LEU A 175 19.88 -11.89 -13.09
N LEU A 176 18.83 -12.05 -12.29
CA LEU A 176 17.56 -12.67 -12.73
C LEU A 176 16.66 -11.72 -13.52
N LEU A 177 16.82 -10.40 -13.32
CA LEU A 177 15.91 -9.40 -13.89
C LEU A 177 15.83 -9.44 -15.43
N PRO A 178 16.91 -9.54 -16.21
CA PRO A 178 16.82 -9.61 -17.68
C PRO A 178 15.98 -10.80 -18.16
N TYR A 179 16.15 -11.95 -17.50
CA TYR A 179 15.36 -13.14 -17.80
C TYR A 179 13.87 -12.92 -17.50
N LEU A 180 13.55 -12.40 -16.31
CA LEU A 180 12.17 -12.14 -15.91
C LEU A 180 11.48 -11.13 -16.83
N TYR A 181 12.16 -10.04 -17.20
CA TYR A 181 11.63 -9.05 -18.15
C TYR A 181 11.30 -9.68 -19.51
N LYS A 182 12.21 -10.48 -20.04
CA LYS A 182 12.05 -11.11 -21.36
C LYS A 182 11.01 -12.22 -21.33
N LYS A 183 11.05 -13.07 -20.31
CA LYS A 183 10.20 -14.28 -20.22
C LYS A 183 8.75 -13.97 -19.96
N TYR A 184 8.48 -12.97 -19.10
CA TYR A 184 7.14 -12.65 -18.63
C TYR A 184 6.62 -11.31 -19.16
N GLU A 185 7.36 -10.63 -20.01
CA GLU A 185 6.99 -9.35 -20.64
C GLU A 185 6.55 -8.29 -19.60
N VAL A 186 7.19 -8.29 -18.43
CA VAL A 186 6.89 -7.33 -17.36
C VAL A 186 7.71 -6.05 -17.54
N THR A 187 7.16 -4.92 -17.06
CA THR A 187 7.84 -3.61 -17.08
C THR A 187 9.04 -3.59 -16.10
N HIS A 188 9.91 -2.58 -16.20
CA HIS A 188 11.07 -2.42 -15.30
C HIS A 188 10.71 -2.15 -13.83
N ARG A 189 9.43 -1.93 -13.52
CA ARG A 189 8.92 -1.79 -12.15
C ARG A 189 7.81 -2.80 -11.96
N PHE A 190 8.04 -3.78 -11.08
CA PHE A 190 7.05 -4.79 -10.71
C PHE A 190 7.36 -5.35 -9.32
N ASP A 191 6.38 -5.99 -8.72
CA ASP A 191 6.56 -6.85 -7.56
C ASP A 191 6.50 -8.30 -8.03
N ILE A 192 7.31 -9.19 -7.45
CA ILE A 192 7.51 -10.56 -7.96
C ILE A 192 6.23 -11.40 -8.00
N TYR A 193 5.23 -11.09 -7.15
CA TYR A 193 3.95 -11.80 -7.18
C TYR A 193 3.24 -11.68 -8.54
N ILE A 194 3.48 -10.59 -9.31
CA ILE A 194 2.95 -10.43 -10.67
C ILE A 194 3.44 -11.57 -11.54
N VAL A 195 4.74 -11.86 -11.48
CA VAL A 195 5.36 -12.95 -12.25
C VAL A 195 4.81 -14.31 -11.80
N PHE A 196 4.57 -14.49 -10.48
CA PHE A 196 3.92 -15.69 -9.97
C PHE A 196 2.51 -15.88 -10.52
N VAL A 197 1.70 -14.81 -10.66
CA VAL A 197 0.37 -14.90 -11.27
C VAL A 197 0.47 -15.33 -12.74
N LEU A 198 1.38 -14.73 -13.51
CA LEU A 198 1.60 -15.08 -14.91
C LEU A 198 2.03 -16.55 -15.06
N LYS A 199 2.98 -16.99 -14.24
CA LYS A 199 3.46 -18.38 -14.23
C LYS A 199 2.38 -19.37 -13.79
N ALA A 200 1.68 -19.08 -12.71
CA ALA A 200 0.61 -19.92 -12.21
C ALA A 200 -0.51 -20.08 -13.24
N TYR A 201 -0.87 -19.00 -13.94
CA TYR A 201 -1.85 -19.07 -15.02
C TYR A 201 -1.37 -19.94 -16.20
N GLU A 202 -0.08 -19.90 -16.54
CA GLU A 202 0.53 -20.78 -17.56
C GLU A 202 0.41 -22.27 -17.17
N LEU A 203 0.55 -22.58 -15.88
CA LEU A 203 0.52 -23.93 -15.34
C LEU A 203 -0.89 -24.54 -15.20
N LEU A 204 -1.95 -23.74 -15.38
CA LEU A 204 -3.34 -24.22 -15.32
C LEU A 204 -3.70 -25.13 -16.49
N SER A 205 -4.45 -26.17 -16.21
CA SER A 205 -5.16 -26.97 -17.22
C SER A 205 -6.23 -26.14 -17.94
N ALA A 206 -6.79 -26.65 -19.04
CA ALA A 206 -7.77 -25.90 -19.84
C ALA A 206 -9.02 -25.45 -19.07
N LYS A 207 -9.40 -26.18 -18.00
CA LYS A 207 -10.49 -25.81 -17.08
C LYS A 207 -9.99 -25.44 -15.69
N GLY A 208 -8.69 -25.24 -15.55
CA GLY A 208 -8.03 -24.96 -14.29
C GLY A 208 -8.39 -23.59 -13.73
N ARG A 209 -8.33 -23.47 -12.41
CA ARG A 209 -8.61 -22.25 -11.67
C ARG A 209 -7.44 -21.85 -10.78
N LEU A 210 -7.20 -20.55 -10.68
CA LEU A 210 -6.22 -19.99 -9.78
C LEU A 210 -6.92 -19.25 -8.65
N GLY A 211 -6.40 -19.39 -7.42
CA GLY A 211 -6.85 -18.64 -6.26
C GLY A 211 -5.64 -18.16 -5.45
N PHE A 212 -5.26 -16.89 -5.58
CA PHE A 212 -4.14 -16.30 -4.86
C PHE A 212 -4.61 -15.18 -3.92
N ILE A 213 -3.92 -15.05 -2.77
CA ILE A 213 -3.96 -13.84 -1.97
C ILE A 213 -2.82 -12.92 -2.40
N LEU A 214 -3.14 -11.66 -2.72
CA LEU A 214 -2.21 -10.71 -3.35
C LEU A 214 -2.40 -9.31 -2.78
N PRO A 215 -1.39 -8.42 -2.85
CA PRO A 215 -1.59 -7.00 -2.63
C PRO A 215 -2.60 -6.42 -3.64
N ASN A 216 -3.61 -5.67 -3.16
CA ASN A 216 -4.62 -5.06 -4.02
C ASN A 216 -4.12 -3.84 -4.82
N LYS A 217 -2.93 -3.32 -4.51
CA LYS A 217 -2.34 -2.14 -5.17
C LYS A 217 -2.16 -2.27 -6.68
N PHE A 218 -2.07 -3.49 -7.23
CA PHE A 218 -1.94 -3.66 -8.68
C PHE A 218 -3.18 -3.20 -9.44
N PHE A 219 -4.32 -2.99 -8.80
CA PHE A 219 -5.51 -2.45 -9.45
C PHE A 219 -5.28 -1.03 -10.00
N THR A 220 -4.52 -0.21 -9.28
CA THR A 220 -4.39 1.21 -9.59
C THR A 220 -2.95 1.67 -9.86
N ALA A 221 -1.95 0.97 -9.32
CA ALA A 221 -0.55 1.38 -9.45
C ALA A 221 0.02 1.07 -10.84
N ASP A 222 0.97 1.91 -11.32
CA ASP A 222 1.63 1.76 -12.62
C ASP A 222 2.35 0.44 -12.78
N TYR A 223 2.98 -0.07 -11.73
CA TYR A 223 3.69 -1.34 -11.77
C TYR A 223 2.77 -2.55 -12.03
N GLY A 224 1.45 -2.41 -11.82
CA GLY A 224 0.44 -3.43 -12.09
C GLY A 224 -0.03 -3.47 -13.56
N LYS A 225 0.39 -2.53 -14.41
CA LYS A 225 -0.08 -2.37 -15.78
C LYS A 225 0.05 -3.65 -16.61
N SER A 226 1.19 -4.33 -16.57
CA SER A 226 1.42 -5.57 -17.31
C SER A 226 0.47 -6.71 -16.85
N LEU A 227 0.21 -6.82 -15.55
CA LEU A 227 -0.74 -7.80 -15.02
C LEU A 227 -2.18 -7.48 -15.46
N ARG A 228 -2.58 -6.21 -15.36
CA ARG A 228 -3.92 -5.78 -15.79
C ARG A 228 -4.13 -6.04 -17.29
N ALA A 229 -3.18 -5.66 -18.14
CA ALA A 229 -3.21 -5.94 -19.58
C ALA A 229 -3.33 -7.44 -19.87
N PHE A 230 -2.54 -8.26 -19.17
CA PHE A 230 -2.58 -9.72 -19.31
C PHE A 230 -3.96 -10.30 -18.95
N LEU A 231 -4.51 -9.93 -17.81
CA LEU A 231 -5.79 -10.44 -17.32
C LEU A 231 -6.97 -9.96 -18.18
N ALA A 232 -6.96 -8.69 -18.58
CA ALA A 232 -7.99 -8.10 -19.42
C ALA A 232 -8.02 -8.72 -20.82
N SER A 233 -6.86 -8.91 -21.48
CA SER A 233 -6.78 -9.50 -22.82
C SER A 233 -7.30 -10.92 -22.88
N ARG A 234 -7.21 -11.69 -21.78
CA ARG A 234 -7.66 -13.07 -21.67
C ARG A 234 -9.05 -13.21 -21.08
N LYS A 235 -9.61 -12.11 -20.54
CA LYS A 235 -10.88 -12.13 -19.78
C LYS A 235 -10.86 -13.21 -18.70
N ALA A 236 -9.74 -13.31 -18.00
CA ALA A 236 -9.43 -14.42 -17.09
C ALA A 236 -10.05 -14.26 -15.69
N LEU A 237 -10.56 -13.08 -15.34
CA LEU A 237 -11.09 -12.78 -14.02
C LEU A 237 -12.44 -13.47 -13.77
N GLU A 238 -12.54 -14.27 -12.70
CA GLU A 238 -13.81 -14.82 -12.22
C GLU A 238 -14.37 -14.02 -11.06
N THR A 239 -13.55 -13.86 -10.01
CA THR A 239 -13.95 -13.19 -8.78
C THR A 239 -12.73 -12.46 -8.17
N VAL A 240 -12.99 -11.29 -7.65
CA VAL A 240 -12.04 -10.55 -6.81
C VAL A 240 -12.71 -10.30 -5.48
N VAL A 241 -12.06 -10.67 -4.36
CA VAL A 241 -12.51 -10.30 -3.02
C VAL A 241 -11.49 -9.32 -2.45
N ASP A 242 -11.87 -8.06 -2.35
CA ASP A 242 -11.01 -7.00 -1.85
C ASP A 242 -11.27 -6.75 -0.36
N PHE A 243 -10.22 -6.92 0.45
CA PHE A 243 -10.30 -6.63 1.89
C PHE A 243 -10.13 -5.12 2.19
N GLY A 244 -9.96 -4.31 1.14
CA GLY A 244 -9.81 -2.87 1.25
C GLY A 244 -8.63 -2.50 2.13
N ASP A 245 -8.91 -1.82 3.24
CA ASP A 245 -7.95 -1.40 4.26
C ASP A 245 -7.89 -2.33 5.49
N SER A 246 -8.61 -3.46 5.47
CA SER A 246 -8.55 -4.43 6.55
C SER A 246 -7.23 -5.20 6.53
N GLN A 247 -6.55 -5.28 7.66
CA GLN A 247 -5.34 -6.09 7.80
C GLN A 247 -5.73 -7.57 7.96
N VAL A 248 -5.42 -8.36 6.94
CA VAL A 248 -5.62 -9.82 6.95
C VAL A 248 -4.52 -10.54 7.74
N PHE A 249 -3.30 -9.98 7.70
CA PHE A 249 -2.14 -10.55 8.40
C PHE A 249 -1.68 -9.62 9.52
N ALA A 250 -1.57 -10.15 10.74
CA ALA A 250 -1.06 -9.41 11.89
C ALA A 250 0.37 -8.90 11.62
N GLY A 251 0.61 -7.60 11.83
CA GLY A 251 1.92 -6.97 11.65
C GLY A 251 2.32 -6.66 10.20
N ALA A 252 1.50 -6.98 9.19
CA ALA A 252 1.77 -6.62 7.80
C ALA A 252 1.05 -5.32 7.42
N SER A 253 1.77 -4.38 6.83
CA SER A 253 1.22 -3.11 6.30
C SER A 253 0.63 -3.22 4.89
N THR A 254 0.48 -4.43 4.36
CA THR A 254 0.02 -4.68 3.00
C THR A 254 -1.47 -5.01 2.98
N TYR A 255 -2.24 -4.25 2.21
CA TYR A 255 -3.66 -4.53 1.94
C TYR A 255 -3.78 -5.54 0.83
N THR A 256 -4.63 -6.52 1.03
CA THR A 256 -4.71 -7.69 0.17
C THR A 256 -6.08 -7.88 -0.46
N CYS A 257 -6.10 -8.67 -1.52
CA CYS A 257 -7.31 -9.21 -2.14
C CYS A 257 -7.13 -10.71 -2.40
N LEU A 258 -8.24 -11.43 -2.52
CA LEU A 258 -8.25 -12.75 -3.14
C LEU A 258 -8.55 -12.57 -4.64
N LEU A 259 -7.68 -13.11 -5.46
CA LEU A 259 -7.80 -13.08 -6.92
C LEU A 259 -8.12 -14.49 -7.41
N PHE A 260 -9.30 -14.67 -8.01
CA PHE A 260 -9.71 -15.91 -8.64
C PHE A 260 -9.74 -15.76 -10.15
N LEU A 261 -9.00 -16.61 -10.84
CA LEU A 261 -8.88 -16.63 -12.29
C LEU A 261 -9.29 -18.00 -12.86
N GLY A 262 -9.86 -17.99 -14.05
CA GLY A 262 -10.10 -19.19 -14.85
C GLY A 262 -9.37 -19.16 -16.18
N ARG A 263 -9.09 -20.33 -16.75
CA ARG A 263 -8.56 -20.46 -18.13
C ARG A 263 -9.64 -20.18 -19.18
N GLU A 264 -10.88 -20.40 -18.83
CA GLU A 264 -12.03 -20.07 -19.68
C GLU A 264 -12.24 -18.54 -19.66
N SER A 265 -12.64 -17.99 -20.79
CA SER A 265 -12.93 -16.55 -20.89
C SER A 265 -14.27 -16.23 -20.24
N HIS A 266 -14.28 -15.23 -19.37
CA HIS A 266 -15.47 -14.75 -18.68
C HIS A 266 -15.91 -13.37 -19.20
N GLY A 267 -17.22 -13.17 -19.42
CA GLY A 267 -17.76 -11.87 -19.86
C GLY A 267 -17.80 -10.84 -18.73
N SER A 268 -17.89 -11.30 -17.48
CA SER A 268 -17.99 -10.44 -16.31
C SER A 268 -17.16 -10.97 -15.15
N VAL A 269 -16.77 -10.07 -14.23
CA VAL A 269 -16.09 -10.38 -12.97
C VAL A 269 -16.98 -10.01 -11.80
N ARG A 270 -17.03 -10.85 -10.77
CA ARG A 270 -17.63 -10.52 -9.48
C ARG A 270 -16.59 -9.84 -8.61
N TYR A 271 -16.82 -8.59 -8.27
CA TYR A 271 -15.99 -7.87 -7.30
C TYR A 271 -16.75 -7.78 -5.99
N LEU A 272 -16.15 -8.33 -4.94
CA LEU A 272 -16.71 -8.43 -3.60
C LEU A 272 -15.83 -7.63 -2.64
N THR A 273 -16.43 -6.95 -1.68
CA THR A 273 -15.70 -6.32 -0.57
C THR A 273 -15.99 -7.09 0.71
N ALA A 274 -14.93 -7.40 1.47
CA ALA A 274 -15.03 -8.16 2.70
C ALA A 274 -14.13 -7.56 3.79
N GLN A 275 -14.49 -7.80 5.06
CA GLN A 275 -13.58 -7.52 6.17
C GLN A 275 -12.76 -8.78 6.49
N ALA A 276 -11.56 -8.58 7.07
CA ALA A 276 -10.77 -9.71 7.56
C ALA A 276 -11.59 -10.52 8.58
N GLY A 277 -11.70 -11.83 8.34
CA GLY A 277 -12.49 -12.74 9.18
C GLY A 277 -13.97 -12.90 8.78
N SER A 278 -14.57 -11.98 8.01
CA SER A 278 -16.00 -12.08 7.62
C SER A 278 -16.31 -13.25 6.69
N LEU A 279 -15.33 -13.70 5.89
CA LEU A 279 -15.48 -14.86 5.00
C LEU A 279 -15.55 -16.21 5.74
N ALA A 280 -15.20 -16.23 7.03
CA ALA A 280 -15.27 -17.45 7.85
C ALA A 280 -16.68 -17.67 8.46
N SER A 281 -17.57 -16.69 8.38
CA SER A 281 -18.94 -16.79 8.90
C SER A 281 -19.91 -17.08 7.76
N GLU A 282 -20.78 -18.08 7.92
CA GLU A 282 -21.83 -18.41 6.94
C GLU A 282 -22.84 -17.27 6.71
N ASN A 283 -22.89 -16.30 7.63
CA ASN A 283 -23.79 -15.14 7.59
C ASN A 283 -23.08 -13.81 7.30
N GLY A 284 -21.81 -13.82 6.86
CA GLY A 284 -21.07 -12.60 6.52
C GLY A 284 -21.68 -11.95 5.28
N GLU A 285 -22.27 -10.75 5.43
CA GLU A 285 -22.69 -9.95 4.29
C GLU A 285 -21.47 -9.54 3.47
N VAL A 286 -21.35 -10.10 2.28
CA VAL A 286 -20.33 -9.74 1.30
C VAL A 286 -20.99 -8.85 0.26
N GLY A 287 -20.78 -7.53 0.38
CA GLY A 287 -21.22 -6.58 -0.63
C GLY A 287 -20.51 -6.83 -1.96
N GLY A 288 -21.21 -6.80 -3.09
CA GLY A 288 -20.59 -7.11 -4.35
C GLY A 288 -21.19 -6.39 -5.56
N VAL A 289 -20.38 -6.22 -6.58
CA VAL A 289 -20.78 -5.72 -7.90
C VAL A 289 -20.31 -6.64 -9.00
N VAL A 290 -21.07 -6.72 -10.09
CA VAL A 290 -20.68 -7.43 -11.30
C VAL A 290 -20.20 -6.39 -12.31
N VAL A 291 -18.96 -6.55 -12.76
CA VAL A 291 -18.31 -5.63 -13.71
C VAL A 291 -18.08 -6.35 -15.03
N ASP A 292 -18.43 -5.68 -16.13
CA ASP A 292 -18.13 -6.17 -17.48
C ASP A 292 -16.61 -6.14 -17.72
N GLN A 293 -16.01 -7.29 -18.03
CA GLN A 293 -14.57 -7.38 -18.29
C GLN A 293 -14.11 -6.62 -19.54
N ALA A 294 -15.01 -6.32 -20.46
CA ALA A 294 -14.67 -5.49 -21.62
C ALA A 294 -14.28 -4.05 -21.25
N LYS A 295 -14.67 -3.60 -20.05
CA LYS A 295 -14.29 -2.28 -19.50
C LYS A 295 -12.97 -2.28 -18.74
N LEU A 296 -12.39 -3.44 -18.49
CA LEU A 296 -11.11 -3.59 -17.81
C LEU A 296 -10.01 -3.67 -18.86
N GLY A 297 -9.12 -2.69 -18.87
CA GLY A 297 -7.96 -2.62 -19.74
C GLY A 297 -6.64 -2.66 -18.96
N GLU A 298 -5.60 -2.09 -19.54
CA GLU A 298 -4.29 -1.92 -18.89
C GLU A 298 -4.25 -0.76 -17.89
N ASP A 299 -5.19 0.18 -18.02
CA ASP A 299 -5.31 1.33 -17.13
C ASP A 299 -5.77 0.92 -15.72
N SER A 300 -5.77 1.86 -14.80
CA SER A 300 -6.23 1.64 -13.42
C SER A 300 -7.65 1.07 -13.41
N TRP A 301 -7.84 -0.01 -12.65
CA TRP A 301 -9.14 -0.61 -12.49
C TRP A 301 -9.93 0.03 -11.35
N SER A 302 -11.15 0.39 -11.65
CA SER A 302 -12.12 0.84 -10.67
C SER A 302 -13.36 -0.06 -10.78
N PHE A 303 -13.63 -0.79 -9.71
CA PHE A 303 -14.75 -1.73 -9.64
C PHE A 303 -16.01 -1.00 -9.17
N LEU A 304 -16.58 -0.20 -10.07
CA LEU A 304 -17.76 0.61 -9.80
C LEU A 304 -19.06 -0.11 -10.19
N THR A 305 -20.14 0.26 -9.51
CA THR A 305 -21.48 -0.12 -9.98
C THR A 305 -21.72 0.46 -11.38
N SER A 306 -22.60 -0.16 -12.14
CA SER A 306 -22.98 0.35 -13.47
C SER A 306 -23.46 1.80 -13.41
N SER A 307 -24.19 2.16 -12.34
CA SER A 307 -24.70 3.52 -12.12
C SER A 307 -23.56 4.51 -11.83
N SER A 308 -22.63 4.17 -10.93
CA SER A 308 -21.46 5.02 -10.64
C SER A 308 -20.55 5.20 -11.87
N SER A 309 -20.38 4.15 -12.68
CA SER A 309 -19.61 4.24 -13.93
C SER A 309 -20.27 5.19 -14.94
N LYS A 310 -21.60 5.12 -15.11
CA LYS A 310 -22.33 6.03 -16.00
C LYS A 310 -22.24 7.47 -15.53
N LEU A 311 -22.33 7.70 -14.21
CA LEU A 311 -22.20 9.02 -13.62
C LEU A 311 -20.81 9.61 -13.89
N LEU A 312 -19.75 8.82 -13.68
CA LEU A 312 -18.39 9.27 -13.97
C LEU A 312 -18.18 9.58 -15.45
N GLU A 313 -18.67 8.72 -16.37
CA GLU A 313 -18.56 8.94 -17.82
C GLU A 313 -19.23 10.24 -18.26
N ARG A 314 -20.38 10.60 -17.67
CA ARG A 314 -21.11 11.85 -18.00
C ARG A 314 -20.23 13.08 -17.77
N PHE A 315 -19.38 13.07 -16.76
CA PHE A 315 -18.56 14.21 -16.39
C PHE A 315 -17.15 14.22 -17.01
N LYS A 316 -16.77 13.19 -17.78
CA LYS A 316 -15.49 13.19 -18.50
C LYS A 316 -15.39 14.30 -19.56
N ALA A 317 -16.51 14.86 -20.00
CA ALA A 317 -16.53 15.99 -20.92
C ALA A 317 -16.26 17.35 -20.22
N PHE A 318 -16.26 17.40 -18.89
CA PHE A 318 -15.94 18.62 -18.16
C PHE A 318 -14.43 18.82 -18.07
N PRO A 319 -13.96 20.08 -18.02
CA PRO A 319 -12.55 20.34 -17.82
C PRO A 319 -12.08 19.73 -16.50
N SER A 320 -10.92 19.10 -16.52
CA SER A 320 -10.29 18.54 -15.35
C SER A 320 -9.65 19.64 -14.48
N LEU A 321 -9.38 19.35 -13.21
CA LEU A 321 -8.79 20.32 -12.30
C LEU A 321 -7.43 20.83 -12.79
N ASP A 322 -6.62 19.97 -13.43
CA ASP A 322 -5.31 20.36 -13.98
C ASP A 322 -5.43 21.24 -15.25
N GLU A 323 -6.57 21.23 -15.96
CA GLU A 323 -6.82 22.19 -17.02
C GLU A 323 -7.07 23.61 -16.46
N LEU A 324 -7.67 23.71 -15.26
CA LEU A 324 -8.03 24.98 -14.62
C LEU A 324 -6.96 25.50 -13.66
N CYS A 325 -6.21 24.61 -13.01
CA CYS A 325 -5.20 24.95 -12.04
C CYS A 325 -3.83 24.37 -12.41
N GLU A 326 -2.78 25.08 -12.05
CA GLU A 326 -1.46 24.49 -11.92
C GLU A 326 -1.37 23.76 -10.57
N ILE A 327 -1.05 22.47 -10.62
CA ILE A 327 -0.94 21.63 -9.42
C ILE A 327 0.52 21.52 -9.02
N GLU A 328 0.90 22.34 -8.05
CA GLU A 328 2.26 22.42 -7.53
C GLU A 328 2.50 21.32 -6.47
N ARG A 329 3.68 20.73 -6.51
CA ARG A 329 4.17 19.85 -5.45
C ARG A 329 4.98 20.66 -4.45
N GLY A 330 4.79 20.42 -3.15
CA GLY A 330 5.52 21.11 -2.11
C GLY A 330 7.04 20.88 -2.15
N LEU A 331 7.79 21.74 -1.48
CA LEU A 331 9.24 21.67 -1.39
C LEU A 331 9.73 20.40 -0.66
N GLU A 332 10.98 20.01 -0.91
CA GLU A 332 11.68 18.95 -0.19
C GLU A 332 12.94 19.54 0.45
N THR A 333 12.98 19.65 1.76
CA THR A 333 14.16 20.19 2.47
C THR A 333 15.33 19.21 2.42
N GLY A 334 15.03 17.92 2.50
CA GLY A 334 16.01 16.83 2.62
C GLY A 334 16.54 16.65 4.05
N CYS A 335 16.16 17.52 5.01
CA CYS A 335 16.45 17.40 6.43
C CYS A 335 15.41 18.19 7.22
N ASP A 336 14.22 17.66 7.35
CA ASP A 336 13.09 18.33 8.00
C ASP A 336 13.37 18.66 9.46
N GLU A 337 14.16 17.81 10.15
CA GLU A 337 14.57 18.04 11.54
C GLU A 337 15.28 19.37 11.77
N VAL A 338 16.05 19.83 10.77
CA VAL A 338 16.81 21.10 10.84
C VAL A 338 16.00 22.26 10.29
N PHE A 339 15.31 22.07 9.16
CA PHE A 339 14.63 23.18 8.49
C PHE A 339 13.29 23.53 9.09
N PHE A 340 12.58 22.57 9.70
CA PHE A 340 11.28 22.84 10.32
C PHE A 340 11.46 23.38 11.73
N LEU A 341 10.74 24.45 12.01
CA LEU A 341 10.75 25.16 13.26
C LEU A 341 9.34 25.17 13.86
N GLN A 342 9.30 25.19 15.18
CA GLN A 342 8.11 25.51 15.94
C GLN A 342 8.32 26.86 16.59
N VAL A 343 7.51 27.85 16.23
CA VAL A 343 7.57 29.23 16.79
C VAL A 343 6.88 29.22 18.14
N SER A 344 7.59 29.71 19.17
CA SER A 344 7.06 29.87 20.53
C SER A 344 6.66 31.31 20.84
N SER A 345 7.42 32.28 20.38
CA SER A 345 7.12 33.70 20.55
C SER A 345 7.89 34.58 19.55
N CYS A 346 7.46 35.84 19.41
CA CYS A 346 8.12 36.86 18.61
C CYS A 346 8.68 37.96 19.55
N ASP A 347 9.95 38.32 19.36
CA ASP A 347 10.59 39.47 20.00
C ASP A 347 10.64 40.61 18.95
N GLU A 348 9.60 41.44 18.94
CA GLU A 348 9.47 42.52 17.95
C GLU A 348 10.57 43.55 18.06
N ALA A 349 11.14 43.75 19.27
CA ALA A 349 12.22 44.74 19.50
C ALA A 349 13.53 44.33 18.83
N LYS A 350 13.74 43.02 18.67
CA LYS A 350 14.93 42.45 18.01
C LYS A 350 14.65 41.88 16.60
N ASP A 351 13.43 41.97 16.13
CA ASP A 351 12.98 41.32 14.88
C ASP A 351 13.36 39.83 14.80
N CYS A 352 13.19 39.14 15.92
CA CYS A 352 13.56 37.72 16.07
C CYS A 352 12.38 36.88 16.56
N LEU A 353 12.42 35.62 16.18
CA LEU A 353 11.50 34.57 16.66
C LEU A 353 12.25 33.67 17.65
N LEU A 354 11.59 33.29 18.74
CA LEU A 354 12.04 32.22 19.60
C LEU A 354 11.44 30.91 19.06
N VAL A 355 12.29 30.00 18.68
CA VAL A 355 11.89 28.75 17.98
C VAL A 355 12.54 27.51 18.57
N THR A 356 11.95 26.37 18.31
CA THR A 356 12.54 25.04 18.53
C THR A 356 12.57 24.24 17.22
N SER A 357 13.41 23.22 17.14
CA SER A 357 13.44 22.26 16.01
C SER A 357 13.65 20.84 16.53
N LYS A 358 13.38 19.83 15.73
CA LYS A 358 13.71 18.43 16.09
C LYS A 358 15.23 18.18 16.16
N ALA A 359 16.04 19.02 15.52
CA ALA A 359 17.51 18.92 15.56
C ALA A 359 18.11 19.44 16.87
N THR A 360 17.40 20.34 17.57
CA THR A 360 17.81 20.89 18.87
C THR A 360 16.61 20.99 19.80
N THR A 361 16.73 20.39 20.98
CA THR A 361 15.66 20.37 21.99
C THR A 361 15.57 21.69 22.79
N ARG A 362 16.55 22.59 22.63
CA ARG A 362 16.58 23.88 23.34
C ARG A 362 16.03 24.99 22.46
N PRO A 363 15.17 25.87 22.99
CA PRO A 363 14.76 27.08 22.28
C PRO A 363 15.96 27.94 21.89
N PHE A 364 15.89 28.54 20.71
CA PHE A 364 16.90 29.48 20.21
C PHE A 364 16.22 30.62 19.43
N SER A 365 16.91 31.77 19.36
CA SER A 365 16.44 32.91 18.60
C SER A 365 16.93 32.85 17.16
N ILE A 366 16.08 33.24 16.21
CA ILE A 366 16.39 33.31 14.79
C ILE A 366 15.77 34.58 14.20
N GLU A 367 16.41 35.19 13.21
CA GLU A 367 15.90 36.41 12.55
C GLU A 367 14.59 36.07 11.79
N LYS A 368 13.55 36.89 12.00
CA LYS A 368 12.21 36.70 11.40
C LYS A 368 12.26 36.76 9.88
N ALA A 369 13.15 37.56 9.29
CA ALA A 369 13.26 37.71 7.84
C ALA A 369 13.65 36.43 7.06
N VAL A 370 14.32 35.47 7.71
CA VAL A 370 14.69 34.16 7.12
C VAL A 370 13.79 33.01 7.57
N VAL A 371 12.62 33.33 8.08
CA VAL A 371 11.62 32.35 8.50
C VAL A 371 10.34 32.56 7.70
N ARG A 372 9.72 31.46 7.25
CA ARG A 372 8.44 31.49 6.56
C ARG A 372 7.46 30.56 7.25
N ALA A 373 6.19 30.92 7.27
CA ALA A 373 5.11 30.07 7.75
C ALA A 373 5.00 28.80 6.89
N LEU A 374 4.74 27.68 7.52
CA LEU A 374 4.77 26.36 6.90
C LEU A 374 3.47 25.61 7.16
N VAL A 375 2.91 25.02 6.08
CA VAL A 375 1.78 24.09 6.13
C VAL A 375 2.27 22.66 5.87
N LYS A 376 1.84 21.72 6.73
CA LYS A 376 2.22 20.32 6.65
C LYS A 376 0.99 19.40 6.53
N GLY A 377 0.51 19.22 5.30
CA GLY A 377 -0.51 18.23 4.94
C GLY A 377 -1.74 18.21 5.84
N SER A 378 -2.22 17.01 6.18
CA SER A 378 -3.39 16.82 7.02
C SER A 378 -3.24 17.25 8.47
N ALA A 379 -2.05 17.61 8.92
CA ALA A 379 -1.85 18.17 10.25
C ALA A 379 -2.43 19.59 10.37
N ASP A 380 -2.34 20.38 9.29
CA ASP A 380 -2.71 21.81 9.32
C ASP A 380 -3.88 22.15 8.38
N ILE A 381 -4.14 21.31 7.36
CA ILE A 381 -5.17 21.58 6.36
C ILE A 381 -6.46 20.87 6.76
N ARG A 382 -7.52 21.65 6.98
CA ARG A 382 -8.89 21.18 7.15
C ARG A 382 -9.75 21.71 6.00
N ARG A 383 -11.00 21.29 5.94
CA ARG A 383 -11.94 21.85 4.97
C ARG A 383 -12.12 23.34 5.23
N TYR A 384 -11.83 24.16 4.23
CA TYR A 384 -11.92 25.61 4.22
C TYR A 384 -10.88 26.37 5.07
N ILE A 385 -10.22 25.74 6.05
CA ILE A 385 -9.35 26.42 7.02
C ILE A 385 -7.94 25.82 7.05
N ILE A 386 -6.95 26.71 7.26
CA ILE A 386 -5.58 26.34 7.61
C ILE A 386 -5.43 26.61 9.12
N GLU A 387 -5.14 25.57 9.88
CA GLU A 387 -4.82 25.68 11.31
C GLU A 387 -3.34 26.06 11.44
N ASP A 388 -3.08 27.35 11.73
CA ASP A 388 -1.72 27.84 11.95
C ASP A 388 -1.30 27.56 13.40
N GLU A 389 -0.57 26.48 13.61
CA GLU A 389 0.00 26.11 14.91
C GLU A 389 1.39 26.69 15.13
N GLY A 390 1.80 27.71 14.36
CA GLY A 390 3.11 28.35 14.45
C GLY A 390 4.25 27.48 13.87
N ARG A 391 3.93 26.58 12.94
CA ARG A 391 4.96 25.86 12.17
C ARG A 391 5.62 26.82 11.19
N ALA A 392 6.93 26.71 11.10
CA ALA A 392 7.73 27.58 10.25
C ALA A 392 8.89 26.83 9.61
N LEU A 393 9.56 27.48 8.70
CA LEU A 393 10.62 26.96 7.86
C LEU A 393 11.79 27.95 7.83
N VAL A 394 13.02 27.47 8.06
CA VAL A 394 14.22 28.27 7.73
C VAL A 394 14.29 28.42 6.22
N PHE A 395 14.29 29.66 5.74
CA PHE A 395 14.23 30.00 4.31
C PHE A 395 15.51 30.68 3.84
N PRO A 396 16.52 29.93 3.38
CA PRO A 396 17.85 30.48 3.05
C PRO A 396 17.93 31.12 1.65
N TYR A 397 16.82 31.68 1.16
CA TYR A 397 16.75 32.24 -0.20
C TYR A 397 16.37 33.72 -0.14
N SER A 398 16.90 34.49 -1.09
CA SER A 398 16.49 35.85 -1.43
C SER A 398 15.95 35.93 -2.86
N TRP A 399 15.32 37.01 -3.22
CA TRP A 399 14.76 37.20 -4.57
C TRP A 399 15.72 38.05 -5.43
N LYS A 400 16.02 37.53 -6.62
CA LYS A 400 16.75 38.26 -7.67
C LYS A 400 15.96 38.09 -8.97
N GLU A 401 15.53 39.19 -9.59
CA GLU A 401 14.78 39.15 -10.85
C GLU A 401 13.63 38.15 -10.82
N GLU A 402 12.82 38.19 -9.81
CA GLU A 402 11.68 37.30 -9.54
C GLU A 402 12.02 35.79 -9.38
N ARG A 403 13.30 35.46 -9.19
CA ARG A 403 13.73 34.08 -8.97
C ARG A 403 14.31 33.88 -7.55
N PRO A 404 14.00 32.77 -6.88
CA PRO A 404 14.58 32.47 -5.59
C PRO A 404 16.06 32.07 -5.76
N VAL A 405 16.95 32.84 -5.21
CA VAL A 405 18.41 32.62 -5.24
C VAL A 405 18.87 32.32 -3.82
N LEU A 406 19.67 31.27 -3.66
CA LEU A 406 20.26 30.92 -2.38
C LEU A 406 21.16 32.07 -1.92
N ILE A 407 21.01 32.51 -0.68
CA ILE A 407 21.83 33.60 -0.10
C ILE A 407 23.24 33.07 0.06
N GLU A 408 24.24 33.82 -0.46
CA GLU A 408 25.63 33.43 -0.35
C GLU A 408 26.11 33.36 1.11
N PRO A 409 27.01 32.43 1.46
CA PRO A 409 27.43 32.19 2.85
C PRO A 409 27.88 33.41 3.60
N ALA A 410 28.73 34.27 2.96
CA ALA A 410 29.24 35.49 3.59
C ALA A 410 28.11 36.51 3.84
N SER A 411 27.20 36.68 2.88
CA SER A 411 26.04 37.53 2.97
C SER A 411 25.03 37.03 4.01
N PHE A 412 24.84 35.72 4.08
CA PHE A 412 23.95 35.08 5.05
C PHE A 412 24.48 35.25 6.48
N ALA A 413 25.79 34.97 6.69
CA ALA A 413 26.44 35.13 7.98
C ALA A 413 26.40 36.57 8.50
N LYS A 414 26.53 37.55 7.58
CA LYS A 414 26.48 38.99 7.93
C LYS A 414 25.06 39.49 8.19
N GLY A 415 24.11 39.08 7.34
CA GLY A 415 22.72 39.57 7.42
C GLY A 415 21.87 38.86 8.46
N PHE A 416 22.15 37.56 8.70
CA PHE A 416 21.34 36.68 9.55
C PHE A 416 22.26 35.80 10.42
N PRO A 417 22.99 36.39 11.34
CA PRO A 417 24.02 35.67 12.12
C PRO A 417 23.46 34.56 13.01
N LEU A 418 22.24 34.71 13.55
CA LEU A 418 21.61 33.67 14.38
C LEU A 418 21.20 32.44 13.54
N ALA A 419 20.56 32.69 12.42
CA ALA A 419 20.20 31.62 11.48
C ALA A 419 21.43 30.90 10.93
N TRP A 420 22.47 31.65 10.56
CA TRP A 420 23.72 31.10 10.09
C TRP A 420 24.41 30.22 11.14
N LYS A 421 24.46 30.69 12.39
CA LYS A 421 24.99 29.95 13.52
C LYS A 421 24.23 28.61 13.68
N TYR A 422 22.89 28.67 13.69
CA TYR A 422 22.05 27.50 13.82
C TYR A 422 22.30 26.48 12.70
N LEU A 423 22.36 26.91 11.44
CA LEU A 423 22.62 26.03 10.30
C LEU A 423 24.02 25.41 10.39
N ASN A 424 25.05 26.20 10.80
CA ASN A 424 26.42 25.70 10.97
C ASN A 424 26.54 24.64 12.07
N GLU A 425 25.87 24.82 13.20
CA GLU A 425 25.81 23.83 14.29
C GLU A 425 25.22 22.51 13.81
N ASN A 426 24.32 22.55 12.82
CA ASN A 426 23.69 21.39 12.21
C ASN A 426 24.33 20.95 10.87
N SER A 427 25.49 21.53 10.49
CA SER A 427 26.10 21.32 9.17
C SER A 427 26.46 19.86 8.87
N THR A 428 26.82 19.07 9.88
CA THR A 428 27.12 17.63 9.73
C THR A 428 25.90 16.86 9.21
N ARG A 429 24.70 17.14 9.72
CA ARG A 429 23.45 16.54 9.26
C ARG A 429 23.07 16.99 7.85
N LEU A 430 23.42 18.21 7.50
CA LEU A 430 23.06 18.84 6.22
C LEU A 430 24.04 18.44 5.09
N LYS A 431 25.32 18.26 5.34
CA LYS A 431 26.34 17.95 4.31
C LYS A 431 26.19 16.58 3.66
N GLY A 432 25.63 15.58 4.35
CA GLY A 432 25.42 14.22 3.83
C GLY A 432 24.34 14.09 2.74
N ARG A 433 23.75 15.18 2.24
CA ARG A 433 22.58 15.15 1.31
C ARG A 433 22.94 15.25 -0.17
N GLY A 434 24.23 15.27 -0.53
CA GLY A 434 24.69 15.27 -1.93
C GLY A 434 24.41 16.56 -2.71
N LYS A 435 24.32 17.73 -2.02
CA LYS A 435 24.21 19.05 -2.64
C LYS A 435 25.51 19.83 -2.45
N SER A 436 25.91 20.58 -3.49
CA SER A 436 27.07 21.47 -3.44
C SER A 436 26.92 22.53 -2.33
N GLU A 437 25.71 23.08 -2.20
CA GLU A 437 25.37 24.02 -1.14
C GLU A 437 24.58 23.30 -0.04
N TRP A 438 25.28 22.97 1.04
CA TRP A 438 24.78 22.10 2.10
C TRP A 438 23.54 22.65 2.87
N TYR A 439 23.28 23.95 2.84
CA TYR A 439 22.10 24.60 3.45
C TYR A 439 20.97 24.87 2.46
N ALA A 440 21.07 24.45 1.20
CA ALA A 440 20.01 24.53 0.21
C ALA A 440 18.93 23.46 0.43
N PHE A 441 17.71 23.69 -0.01
CA PHE A 441 16.69 22.66 -0.09
C PHE A 441 17.06 21.59 -1.12
N ARG A 442 16.66 20.35 -0.86
CA ARG A 442 16.90 19.23 -1.78
C ARG A 442 16.22 19.48 -3.13
N ARG A 443 14.96 19.91 -3.11
CA ARG A 443 14.19 20.26 -4.31
C ARG A 443 13.26 21.44 -4.04
N ARG A 444 13.18 22.32 -5.01
CA ARG A 444 12.22 23.43 -5.08
C ARG A 444 11.24 23.06 -6.20
N ASN A 445 10.08 22.52 -5.84
CA ASN A 445 9.14 21.95 -6.79
C ASN A 445 8.08 22.95 -7.26
N TYR A 446 8.12 24.18 -6.78
CA TYR A 446 7.23 25.29 -7.15
C TYR A 446 7.97 26.63 -7.03
N ASP A 447 7.31 27.66 -7.54
CA ASP A 447 7.76 29.05 -7.33
C ASP A 447 7.57 29.44 -5.86
N LEU A 448 8.68 29.68 -5.17
CA LEU A 448 8.67 29.96 -3.73
C LEU A 448 8.21 31.39 -3.38
N ARG A 449 7.59 32.14 -4.31
CA ARG A 449 7.13 33.51 -4.06
C ARG A 449 6.04 33.57 -3.00
N ASP A 450 6.21 34.54 -2.08
CA ASP A 450 5.15 34.96 -1.18
C ASP A 450 4.06 35.72 -1.98
N GLY A 451 2.84 35.78 -1.48
CA GLY A 451 1.74 36.54 -2.09
C GLY A 451 1.00 35.79 -3.23
N VAL A 452 1.36 34.57 -3.56
CA VAL A 452 0.62 33.76 -4.54
C VAL A 452 -0.51 33.01 -3.85
N ALA A 453 -1.76 33.37 -4.16
CA ALA A 453 -2.93 32.70 -3.62
C ALA A 453 -2.99 31.22 -4.06
N ARG A 454 -3.20 30.30 -3.12
CA ARG A 454 -3.24 28.85 -3.35
C ARG A 454 -4.38 28.19 -2.60
N ILE A 455 -4.94 27.17 -3.20
CA ILE A 455 -5.72 26.16 -2.47
C ILE A 455 -4.77 25.01 -2.11
N PHE A 456 -4.68 24.68 -0.83
CA PHE A 456 -3.92 23.51 -0.38
C PHE A 456 -4.79 22.28 -0.25
N VAL A 457 -4.25 21.14 -0.70
CA VAL A 457 -4.89 19.81 -0.58
C VAL A 457 -3.87 18.88 0.07
N PRO A 458 -4.17 18.23 1.22
CA PRO A 458 -3.28 17.26 1.84
C PRO A 458 -3.17 16.00 0.98
N SER A 459 -1.99 15.41 0.93
CA SER A 459 -1.74 14.21 0.12
C SER A 459 -2.44 12.94 0.65
N ILE A 460 -2.89 12.95 1.91
CA ILE A 460 -3.58 11.84 2.58
C ILE A 460 -4.68 12.41 3.48
N GLY A 461 -5.85 11.79 3.45
CA GLY A 461 -6.98 12.16 4.31
C GLY A 461 -8.10 11.11 4.26
N ARG A 462 -9.02 11.14 5.22
CA ARG A 462 -10.25 10.31 5.20
C ARG A 462 -11.29 10.88 4.22
N ARG A 463 -11.22 12.17 3.98
CA ARG A 463 -12.05 12.93 3.05
C ARG A 463 -11.16 13.92 2.30
N LEU A 464 -11.51 14.22 1.03
CA LEU A 464 -10.90 15.33 0.32
C LEU A 464 -11.16 16.62 1.11
N SER A 465 -10.10 17.31 1.47
CA SER A 465 -10.12 18.56 2.22
C SER A 465 -9.29 19.58 1.48
N ALA A 466 -9.82 20.76 1.31
CA ALA A 466 -9.13 21.85 0.63
C ALA A 466 -9.26 23.14 1.45
N ALA A 467 -8.18 23.91 1.56
CA ALA A 467 -8.14 25.19 2.27
C ALA A 467 -7.48 26.26 1.44
N LEU A 468 -7.96 27.50 1.54
CA LEU A 468 -7.46 28.63 0.76
C LEU A 468 -6.49 29.49 1.57
N ASP A 469 -5.30 29.66 1.05
CA ASP A 469 -4.38 30.76 1.41
C ASP A 469 -4.54 31.90 0.40
N SER A 470 -5.44 32.82 0.67
CA SER A 470 -5.74 33.93 -0.24
C SER A 470 -4.62 34.98 -0.30
N LYS A 471 -3.75 35.01 0.71
CA LYS A 471 -2.63 35.97 0.83
C LYS A 471 -1.30 35.40 0.35
N GLY A 472 -1.23 34.10 0.09
CA GLY A 472 0.02 33.43 -0.25
C GLY A 472 1.07 33.52 0.86
N HIS A 473 0.61 33.36 2.10
CA HIS A 473 1.44 33.49 3.29
C HIS A 473 2.25 32.23 3.60
N PHE A 474 1.69 31.06 3.24
CA PHE A 474 2.25 29.78 3.63
C PHE A 474 3.09 29.14 2.53
N HIS A 475 4.25 28.64 2.93
CA HIS A 475 4.97 27.61 2.17
C HIS A 475 4.47 26.22 2.56
N PHE A 476 4.76 25.22 1.73
CA PHE A 476 4.27 23.87 1.95
C PHE A 476 5.26 22.78 1.50
N VAL A 477 5.14 21.61 2.11
CA VAL A 477 6.03 20.48 1.83
C VAL A 477 5.35 19.42 0.99
N GLY A 478 6.13 18.78 0.11
CA GLY A 478 5.69 17.67 -0.71
C GLY A 478 5.63 16.34 0.05
N SER A 479 4.94 15.36 -0.49
CA SER A 479 4.78 14.01 0.06
C SER A 479 6.07 13.17 -0.09
N GLY A 480 7.19 13.68 0.39
CA GLY A 480 8.50 13.02 0.38
C GLY A 480 8.73 12.17 1.62
N GLY A 481 8.22 10.95 1.65
CA GLY A 481 8.67 9.94 2.62
C GLY A 481 8.24 10.14 4.08
N GLY A 482 6.95 10.19 4.37
CA GLY A 482 6.47 10.26 5.75
C GLY A 482 5.03 10.77 5.90
N GLY A 483 4.20 10.68 4.86
CA GLY A 483 2.74 10.83 4.99
C GLY A 483 2.17 12.23 5.24
N GLY A 484 2.99 13.27 5.35
CA GLY A 484 2.54 14.61 5.79
C GLY A 484 2.64 15.71 4.73
N GLY A 485 2.62 15.41 3.42
CA GLY A 485 2.74 16.40 2.36
C GLY A 485 1.42 16.97 1.87
N SER A 486 1.50 18.03 1.06
CA SER A 486 0.37 18.68 0.41
C SER A 486 0.69 19.07 -1.02
N TYR A 487 -0.36 19.41 -1.75
CA TYR A 487 -0.32 20.03 -3.08
C TYR A 487 -0.89 21.43 -2.97
N GLY A 488 -0.33 22.37 -3.76
CA GLY A 488 -0.84 23.72 -3.93
C GLY A 488 -1.50 23.87 -5.30
N LEU A 489 -2.69 24.40 -5.35
CA LEU A 489 -3.43 24.66 -6.58
C LEU A 489 -3.41 26.16 -6.83
N VAL A 490 -2.86 26.57 -7.97
CA VAL A 490 -2.83 27.96 -8.44
C VAL A 490 -3.73 28.07 -9.67
N ALA A 491 -4.71 28.98 -9.66
CA ALA A 491 -5.57 29.17 -10.81
C ALA A 491 -4.77 29.66 -12.03
N LYS A 492 -5.03 29.06 -13.19
CA LYS A 492 -4.46 29.55 -14.45
C LYS A 492 -5.18 30.81 -14.90
N SER A 493 -4.44 31.86 -15.18
CA SER A 493 -4.94 33.23 -15.46
C SER A 493 -5.95 33.31 -16.60
N HIS A 494 -5.91 32.39 -17.56
CA HIS A 494 -6.77 32.39 -18.75
C HIS A 494 -8.16 31.76 -18.52
N THR A 495 -8.42 31.15 -17.36
CA THR A 495 -9.64 30.38 -17.14
C THR A 495 -10.80 31.20 -16.63
N GLY A 496 -10.54 32.35 -15.98
CA GLY A 496 -11.57 33.23 -15.42
C GLY A 496 -12.31 32.70 -14.19
N TYR A 497 -11.96 31.49 -13.69
CA TYR A 497 -12.58 30.91 -12.51
C TYR A 497 -12.03 31.48 -11.23
N SER A 498 -12.93 31.74 -10.25
CA SER A 498 -12.54 32.07 -8.89
C SER A 498 -11.98 30.85 -8.17
N LEU A 499 -10.88 31.01 -7.40
CA LEU A 499 -10.40 29.99 -6.49
C LEU A 499 -11.49 29.58 -5.46
N LEU A 500 -12.41 30.50 -5.10
CA LEU A 500 -13.54 30.17 -4.20
C LEU A 500 -14.51 29.20 -4.85
N TYR A 501 -14.79 29.31 -6.17
CA TYR A 501 -15.60 28.36 -6.91
C TYR A 501 -14.98 26.95 -6.89
N ILE A 502 -13.71 26.88 -7.20
CA ILE A 502 -12.95 25.62 -7.19
C ILE A 502 -12.91 25.02 -5.77
N LEU A 503 -12.70 25.86 -4.74
CA LEU A 503 -12.69 25.43 -3.33
C LEU A 503 -14.03 24.82 -2.91
N GLY A 504 -15.16 25.43 -3.34
CA GLY A 504 -16.51 24.91 -3.08
C GLY A 504 -16.74 23.57 -3.73
N ALA A 505 -16.37 23.43 -5.02
CA ALA A 505 -16.49 22.19 -5.76
C ALA A 505 -15.66 21.04 -5.13
N LEU A 506 -14.40 21.31 -4.74
CA LEU A 506 -13.52 20.32 -4.11
C LEU A 506 -13.99 19.89 -2.73
N ASN A 507 -14.50 20.82 -1.90
CA ASN A 507 -14.95 20.51 -0.54
C ASN A 507 -16.37 19.93 -0.49
N SER A 508 -17.11 19.89 -1.60
CA SER A 508 -18.44 19.26 -1.67
C SER A 508 -18.35 17.73 -1.53
N LYS A 509 -19.47 17.09 -1.20
CA LYS A 509 -19.56 15.62 -1.20
C LYS A 509 -19.30 15.03 -2.59
N LEU A 510 -19.69 15.74 -3.66
CA LEU A 510 -19.41 15.31 -5.03
C LEU A 510 -17.91 15.35 -5.35
N GLY A 511 -17.21 16.41 -4.94
CA GLY A 511 -15.75 16.51 -5.08
C GLY A 511 -15.01 15.39 -4.33
N ASP A 512 -15.44 15.10 -3.11
CA ASP A 512 -14.92 13.96 -2.32
C ASP A 512 -15.20 12.61 -3.00
N TRP A 513 -16.40 12.44 -3.56
CA TRP A 513 -16.77 11.25 -4.32
C TRP A 513 -15.88 11.04 -5.54
N PHE A 514 -15.64 12.07 -6.36
CA PHE A 514 -14.76 12.01 -7.51
C PHE A 514 -13.33 11.59 -7.12
N ALA A 515 -12.78 12.22 -6.09
CA ALA A 515 -11.44 11.92 -5.62
C ALA A 515 -11.30 10.48 -5.10
N LYS A 516 -12.36 9.91 -4.52
CA LYS A 516 -12.37 8.55 -3.96
C LYS A 516 -12.63 7.46 -4.99
N VAL A 517 -13.45 7.74 -6.00
CA VAL A 517 -13.82 6.76 -7.04
C VAL A 517 -12.61 6.32 -7.86
N ALA A 518 -11.67 7.21 -8.13
CA ALA A 518 -10.43 6.91 -8.85
C ALA A 518 -9.29 6.41 -7.96
N ASN A 519 -9.54 6.22 -6.64
CA ASN A 519 -8.48 6.12 -5.64
C ASN A 519 -8.44 4.75 -4.95
N SER A 520 -7.24 4.38 -4.46
CA SER A 520 -7.06 3.24 -3.57
C SER A 520 -7.12 3.68 -2.10
N ARG A 521 -7.77 2.87 -1.26
CA ARG A 521 -7.83 3.09 0.18
C ARG A 521 -6.49 2.78 0.84
N PHE A 522 -6.17 3.55 1.90
CA PHE A 522 -5.13 3.21 2.87
C PHE A 522 -5.77 2.71 4.17
N GLY A 523 -4.94 2.15 5.08
CA GLY A 523 -5.40 1.72 6.38
C GLY A 523 -6.10 2.81 7.19
N GLY A 524 -7.09 2.41 7.98
CA GLY A 524 -7.86 3.33 8.82
C GLY A 524 -8.84 4.21 8.05
N GLY A 525 -9.23 3.83 6.83
CA GLY A 525 -10.19 4.59 6.02
C GLY A 525 -9.61 5.85 5.36
N TYR A 526 -8.28 5.96 5.29
CA TYR A 526 -7.59 7.05 4.60
C TYR A 526 -7.51 6.79 3.09
N TYR A 527 -7.49 7.88 2.31
CA TYR A 527 -7.29 7.89 0.85
C TYR A 527 -6.05 8.70 0.49
N SER A 528 -5.44 8.36 -0.65
CA SER A 528 -4.34 9.14 -1.21
C SER A 528 -4.91 10.23 -2.13
N PHE A 529 -4.67 11.49 -1.81
CA PHE A 529 -5.01 12.62 -2.67
C PHE A 529 -3.74 13.13 -3.40
N ASN A 530 -2.92 12.18 -3.90
CA ASN A 530 -1.78 12.52 -4.72
C ASN A 530 -2.24 13.12 -6.06
N ARG A 531 -1.34 13.83 -6.74
CA ARG A 531 -1.57 14.54 -7.97
C ARG A 531 -2.39 13.72 -8.99
N GLN A 532 -2.03 12.48 -9.25
CA GLN A 532 -2.73 11.57 -10.17
C GLN A 532 -4.21 11.33 -9.85
N TYR A 533 -4.64 11.55 -8.61
CA TYR A 533 -6.02 11.34 -8.16
C TYR A 533 -6.83 12.64 -8.08
N ILE A 534 -6.16 13.78 -7.95
CA ILE A 534 -6.83 15.09 -7.92
C ILE A 534 -6.86 15.78 -9.29
N GLU A 535 -5.85 15.55 -10.15
CA GLU A 535 -5.80 16.08 -11.52
C GLU A 535 -7.09 15.82 -12.33
N PRO A 536 -7.61 14.58 -12.36
CA PRO A 536 -8.75 14.25 -13.21
C PRO A 536 -10.11 14.65 -12.62
N ILE A 537 -10.18 15.33 -11.46
CA ILE A 537 -11.45 15.76 -10.88
C ILE A 537 -12.14 16.72 -11.85
N PRO A 538 -13.35 16.38 -12.35
CA PRO A 538 -14.04 17.21 -13.31
C PRO A 538 -14.65 18.42 -12.62
N ILE A 539 -14.41 19.61 -13.16
CA ILE A 539 -14.99 20.86 -12.66
C ILE A 539 -16.01 21.34 -13.68
N ARG A 540 -17.22 21.59 -13.22
CA ARG A 540 -18.32 22.04 -14.07
C ARG A 540 -17.95 23.37 -14.77
N PRO A 541 -17.96 23.43 -16.14
CA PRO A 541 -17.68 24.65 -16.86
C PRO A 541 -18.81 25.66 -16.67
N ILE A 542 -18.47 26.94 -16.53
CA ILE A 542 -19.41 28.06 -16.37
C ILE A 542 -19.39 28.89 -17.67
N ASP A 543 -20.56 29.07 -18.28
CA ASP A 543 -20.73 30.05 -19.35
C ASP A 543 -21.04 31.43 -18.72
N PHE A 544 -20.01 32.27 -18.58
CA PHE A 544 -20.17 33.63 -18.02
C PHE A 544 -21.04 34.55 -18.87
N LYS A 545 -21.46 34.14 -20.09
CA LYS A 545 -22.42 34.86 -20.93
C LYS A 545 -23.87 34.47 -20.57
N ASP A 546 -24.07 33.28 -20.03
CA ASP A 546 -25.35 32.87 -19.50
C ASP A 546 -25.55 33.45 -18.11
N SER A 547 -26.66 34.20 -17.93
CA SER A 547 -26.99 34.85 -16.65
C SER A 547 -27.24 33.87 -15.53
N ASN A 548 -27.78 32.69 -15.81
CA ASN A 548 -28.09 31.65 -14.81
C ASN A 548 -26.82 30.95 -14.36
N ASP A 549 -25.95 30.57 -15.30
CA ASP A 549 -24.65 29.99 -14.98
C ASP A 549 -23.79 30.94 -14.15
N LYS A 550 -23.74 32.20 -14.54
CA LYS A 550 -23.04 33.24 -13.79
C LYS A 550 -23.65 33.42 -12.38
N ALA A 551 -24.98 33.47 -12.27
CA ALA A 551 -25.65 33.62 -10.97
C ALA A 551 -25.35 32.45 -10.04
N SER A 552 -25.33 31.21 -10.55
CA SER A 552 -25.00 30.00 -9.81
C SER A 552 -23.53 30.00 -9.36
N HIS A 553 -22.61 30.40 -10.23
CA HIS A 553 -21.19 30.62 -9.89
C HIS A 553 -21.05 31.63 -8.75
N ASP A 554 -21.64 32.82 -8.92
CA ASP A 554 -21.50 33.90 -7.95
C ASP A 554 -22.13 33.53 -6.60
N TYR A 555 -23.22 32.75 -6.62
CA TYR A 555 -23.85 32.25 -5.41
C TYR A 555 -22.97 31.22 -4.69
N LEU A 556 -22.34 30.28 -5.41
CA LEU A 556 -21.38 29.35 -4.80
C LEU A 556 -20.20 30.09 -4.20
N VAL A 557 -19.67 31.09 -4.90
CA VAL A 557 -18.58 31.94 -4.39
C VAL A 557 -18.99 32.64 -3.09
N ALA A 558 -20.22 33.19 -3.03
CA ALA A 558 -20.74 33.84 -1.83
C ALA A 558 -20.90 32.87 -0.65
N LEU A 559 -21.40 31.65 -0.90
CA LEU A 559 -21.51 30.62 0.14
C LEU A 559 -20.16 30.20 0.69
N VAL A 560 -19.16 30.02 -0.18
CA VAL A 560 -17.80 29.68 0.23
C VAL A 560 -17.15 30.83 1.01
N GLN A 561 -17.36 32.08 0.61
CA GLN A 561 -16.90 33.25 1.36
C GLN A 561 -17.51 33.27 2.77
N ARG A 562 -18.82 33.05 2.87
CA ARG A 562 -19.54 32.93 4.15
C ARG A 562 -18.97 31.78 5.00
N MET A 563 -18.63 30.63 4.38
CA MET A 563 -18.03 29.49 5.06
C MET A 563 -16.68 29.86 5.69
N LEU A 564 -15.81 30.54 4.94
CA LEU A 564 -14.52 31.04 5.46
C LEU A 564 -14.70 31.99 6.65
N GLU A 565 -15.65 32.91 6.56
CA GLU A 565 -15.99 33.85 7.67
C GLU A 565 -16.53 33.11 8.91
N LEU A 566 -17.37 32.10 8.72
CA LEU A 566 -17.90 31.29 9.82
C LEU A 566 -16.79 30.51 10.53
N HIS A 567 -15.86 29.91 9.79
CA HIS A 567 -14.72 29.22 10.36
C HIS A 567 -13.80 30.18 11.14
N GLN A 568 -13.54 31.38 10.61
CA GLN A 568 -12.76 32.39 11.34
C GLN A 568 -13.46 32.80 12.67
N ARG A 569 -14.76 33.01 12.61
CA ARG A 569 -15.55 33.33 13.82
C ARG A 569 -15.60 32.18 14.81
N LEU A 570 -15.62 30.93 14.33
CA LEU A 570 -15.56 29.74 15.18
C LEU A 570 -14.22 29.62 15.90
N TYR A 571 -13.13 29.93 15.19
CA TYR A 571 -11.79 29.98 15.79
C TYR A 571 -11.70 31.03 16.90
N ASP A 572 -12.27 32.22 16.68
CA ASP A 572 -12.26 33.34 17.64
C ASP A 572 -13.24 33.17 18.81
N ALA A 573 -14.20 32.21 18.70
CA ALA A 573 -15.25 32.01 19.68
C ALA A 573 -14.73 31.41 20.99
N LYS A 574 -15.04 32.10 22.12
CA LYS A 574 -14.57 31.73 23.46
C LYS A 574 -15.58 30.86 24.24
N THR A 575 -16.87 30.94 23.91
CA THR A 575 -17.89 30.24 24.68
C THR A 575 -18.39 28.96 23.97
N PRO A 576 -18.70 27.85 24.72
CA PRO A 576 -19.27 26.65 24.11
C PRO A 576 -20.58 26.90 23.36
N THR A 577 -21.42 27.82 23.85
CA THR A 577 -22.70 28.19 23.24
C THR A 577 -22.50 28.83 21.87
N ASP A 578 -21.56 29.78 21.75
CA ASP A 578 -21.23 30.43 20.48
C ASP A 578 -20.61 29.42 19.50
N LYS A 579 -19.71 28.56 19.97
CA LYS A 579 -19.14 27.47 19.15
C LYS A 579 -20.26 26.57 18.60
N GLY A 580 -21.17 26.13 19.44
CA GLY A 580 -22.30 25.28 19.01
C GLY A 580 -23.24 25.97 18.03
N ARG A 581 -23.48 27.29 18.17
CA ARG A 581 -24.27 28.08 17.21
C ARG A 581 -23.57 28.22 15.87
N LEU A 582 -22.28 28.55 15.88
CA LEU A 582 -21.47 28.71 14.67
C LEU A 582 -21.30 27.38 13.93
N GLN A 583 -21.11 26.28 14.66
CA GLN A 583 -21.03 24.95 14.05
C GLN A 583 -22.32 24.60 13.28
N ARG A 584 -23.49 24.84 13.86
CA ARG A 584 -24.78 24.63 13.16
C ARG A 584 -24.93 25.50 11.91
N GLN A 585 -24.39 26.73 11.92
CA GLN A 585 -24.37 27.59 10.72
C GLN A 585 -23.42 27.07 9.66
N ILE A 586 -22.24 26.55 10.05
CA ILE A 586 -21.29 25.87 9.16
C ILE A 586 -21.95 24.66 8.51
N ASP A 587 -22.57 23.79 9.31
CA ASP A 587 -23.23 22.57 8.83
C ASP A 587 -24.37 22.88 7.83
N ALA A 588 -25.19 23.93 8.13
CA ALA A 588 -26.23 24.38 7.23
C ALA A 588 -25.67 24.96 5.91
N THR A 589 -24.62 25.77 5.99
CA THR A 589 -23.97 26.33 4.80
C THR A 589 -23.29 25.22 3.96
N ASP A 590 -22.74 24.20 4.60
CA ASP A 590 -22.14 23.04 3.92
C ASP A 590 -23.19 22.25 3.13
N GLN A 591 -24.37 22.02 3.73
CA GLN A 591 -25.48 21.38 3.03
C GLN A 591 -26.02 22.23 1.86
N GLU A 592 -26.01 23.56 1.99
CA GLU A 592 -26.41 24.47 0.91
C GLU A 592 -25.40 24.44 -0.24
N ILE A 593 -24.09 24.39 0.05
CA ILE A 593 -23.03 24.19 -0.95
C ILE A 593 -23.21 22.84 -1.66
N ASP A 594 -23.44 21.75 -0.93
CA ASP A 594 -23.65 20.43 -1.54
C ASP A 594 -24.82 20.42 -2.51
N ARG A 595 -25.97 20.99 -2.11
CA ARG A 595 -27.17 21.10 -2.97
C ARG A 595 -26.90 21.91 -4.24
N LEU A 596 -26.29 23.08 -4.08
CA LEU A 596 -25.96 23.94 -5.21
C LEU A 596 -24.99 23.25 -6.18
N VAL A 597 -24.01 22.49 -5.65
CA VAL A 597 -23.10 21.70 -6.49
C VAL A 597 -23.86 20.57 -7.20
N TYR A 598 -24.78 19.87 -6.54
CA TYR A 598 -25.60 18.86 -7.19
C TYR A 598 -26.45 19.45 -8.34
N ASP A 599 -27.05 20.61 -8.11
CA ASP A 599 -27.84 21.32 -9.13
C ASP A 599 -26.95 21.77 -10.30
N LEU A 600 -25.77 22.36 -10.02
CA LEU A 600 -24.80 22.78 -11.04
C LEU A 600 -24.33 21.61 -11.91
N TYR A 601 -24.13 20.43 -11.32
CA TYR A 601 -23.74 19.23 -12.07
C TYR A 601 -24.94 18.47 -12.66
N GLY A 602 -26.18 18.93 -12.39
CA GLY A 602 -27.41 18.34 -12.88
C GLY A 602 -27.62 16.90 -12.40
N LEU A 603 -27.34 16.61 -11.12
CA LEU A 603 -27.54 15.29 -10.55
C LEU A 603 -29.04 15.01 -10.33
N THR A 604 -29.44 13.78 -10.65
CA THR A 604 -30.76 13.26 -10.26
C THR A 604 -30.74 12.81 -8.80
N GLU A 605 -31.90 12.67 -8.18
CA GLU A 605 -32.06 12.15 -6.80
C GLU A 605 -31.40 10.77 -6.60
N GLU A 606 -31.39 9.92 -7.63
CA GLU A 606 -30.75 8.61 -7.58
C GLU A 606 -29.22 8.75 -7.59
N GLU A 607 -28.71 9.69 -8.37
CA GLU A 607 -27.26 9.97 -8.44
C GLU A 607 -26.75 10.63 -7.16
N ILE A 608 -27.54 11.51 -6.55
CA ILE A 608 -27.26 12.10 -5.23
C ILE A 608 -27.11 10.99 -4.18
N LYS A 609 -28.02 10.00 -4.16
CA LYS A 609 -27.92 8.85 -3.25
C LYS A 609 -26.64 8.05 -3.45
N ILE A 610 -26.17 7.88 -4.70
CA ILE A 610 -24.89 7.21 -4.98
C ILE A 610 -23.72 7.98 -4.37
N VAL A 611 -23.70 9.30 -4.53
CA VAL A 611 -22.65 10.18 -3.98
C VAL A 611 -22.67 10.15 -2.45
N GLU A 612 -23.86 10.27 -1.84
CA GLU A 612 -24.00 10.32 -0.38
C GLU A 612 -23.75 8.99 0.31
N SER A 613 -24.15 7.86 -0.30
CA SER A 613 -23.89 6.52 0.27
C SER A 613 -22.39 6.22 0.38
N ALA A 614 -21.59 6.71 -0.57
CA ALA A 614 -20.12 6.59 -0.52
C ALA A 614 -19.50 7.43 0.62
N SER A 615 -20.16 8.54 1.00
CA SER A 615 -19.73 9.40 2.10
C SER A 615 -20.08 8.81 3.47
N VAL A 616 -21.24 8.17 3.62
CA VAL A 616 -21.71 7.56 4.88
C VAL A 616 -20.89 6.31 5.24
N ALA A 617 -20.50 5.50 4.27
CA ALA A 617 -19.62 4.34 4.49
C ALA A 617 -18.26 4.72 5.11
N SER A 618 -17.86 5.99 5.00
CA SER A 618 -16.67 6.55 5.63
C SER A 618 -16.90 7.04 7.07
N SER A 619 -18.15 7.37 7.44
CA SER A 619 -18.50 8.00 8.73
C SER A 619 -18.95 7.02 9.81
N SER A 620 -19.55 5.90 9.45
CA SER A 620 -20.09 4.92 10.40
C SER A 620 -19.02 4.13 11.18
N LYS A 621 -17.76 4.19 10.77
CA LYS A 621 -16.62 3.59 11.49
C LYS A 621 -15.97 4.52 12.53
N VAL A 622 -16.47 5.74 12.72
CA VAL A 622 -15.88 6.77 13.59
C VAL A 622 -16.38 6.67 15.05
N GLN A 623 -17.50 6.03 15.34
CA GLN A 623 -18.08 6.02 16.69
C GLN A 623 -17.53 4.99 17.67
N GLU A 624 -16.66 4.07 17.25
CA GLU A 624 -16.11 3.04 18.15
C GLU A 624 -14.67 3.28 18.65
N ASN A 625 -13.94 4.33 18.20
CA ASN A 625 -12.51 4.49 18.53
C ASN A 625 -12.04 5.91 18.90
N ASP A 626 -12.90 6.78 19.41
CA ASP A 626 -12.49 8.11 19.91
C ASP A 626 -11.95 8.07 21.38
N GLY A 627 -11.22 7.04 21.72
CA GLY A 627 -10.50 6.92 22.98
C GLY A 627 -9.04 6.52 22.76
N HIS A 628 -8.16 7.51 22.71
CA HIS A 628 -6.70 7.48 22.56
C HIS A 628 -6.16 7.76 21.15
N GLU A 629 -6.09 9.04 20.80
CA GLU A 629 -5.08 9.53 19.85
C GLU A 629 -3.72 9.60 20.56
N SER A 630 -2.96 8.50 20.50
CA SER A 630 -1.51 8.58 20.60
C SER A 630 -0.96 8.70 19.16
N GLU A 631 -0.17 9.75 18.93
CA GLU A 631 0.62 9.95 17.71
C GLU A 631 1.37 8.66 17.37
N VAL A 632 0.89 7.94 16.35
CA VAL A 632 1.67 6.88 15.71
C VAL A 632 2.56 7.56 14.68
N GLU A 633 3.71 8.05 15.12
CA GLU A 633 4.83 8.30 14.21
C GLU A 633 5.22 6.94 13.59
N PRO A 634 5.32 6.85 12.27
CA PRO A 634 5.94 5.68 11.66
C PRO A 634 7.44 5.74 11.97
N THR A 635 7.85 4.94 12.92
CA THR A 635 9.25 4.74 13.25
C THR A 635 9.99 4.07 12.10
N ASP A 636 11.07 4.71 11.72
CA ASP A 636 12.35 4.22 11.23
C ASP A 636 12.51 3.47 9.90
N ARG A 637 13.39 4.10 9.15
CA ARG A 637 14.21 3.47 8.10
C ARG A 637 15.16 2.46 8.76
N PRO A 638 15.32 1.26 8.23
CA PRO A 638 16.51 0.46 8.56
C PRO A 638 17.72 1.11 7.91
N GLY A 639 18.70 1.43 8.75
CA GLY A 639 20.05 1.79 8.32
C GLY A 639 20.66 0.67 7.49
N THR A 640 21.52 1.05 6.57
CA THR A 640 22.38 0.16 5.78
C THR A 640 23.26 -0.67 6.70
N GLY A 641 22.80 -1.88 7.04
CA GLY A 641 23.56 -2.90 7.75
C GLY A 641 23.51 -4.19 6.94
N ARG A 642 24.69 -4.69 6.61
CA ARG A 642 24.91 -5.94 5.89
C ARG A 642 24.34 -7.14 6.64
N GLY A 643 23.57 -7.96 5.93
CA GLY A 643 23.51 -9.41 6.10
C GLY A 643 22.83 -9.92 7.37
N ALA A 644 21.54 -10.26 7.26
CA ALA A 644 20.97 -11.42 7.93
C ALA A 644 19.67 -11.80 7.19
N SER A 645 19.62 -13.02 6.73
CA SER A 645 18.46 -13.74 6.22
C SER A 645 17.38 -13.76 7.32
N ALA A 646 16.27 -13.08 7.13
CA ALA A 646 15.13 -13.16 8.03
C ALA A 646 14.14 -14.20 7.52
N THR A 647 14.18 -15.37 8.10
CA THR A 647 13.13 -16.40 8.07
C THR A 647 11.91 -15.87 8.82
N VAL A 648 10.81 -15.64 8.13
CA VAL A 648 9.52 -15.35 8.75
C VAL A 648 8.85 -16.68 9.10
N ALA A 649 9.03 -17.14 10.36
CA ALA A 649 8.24 -18.21 10.94
C ALA A 649 6.99 -17.60 11.60
N GLY A 650 5.83 -17.77 10.99
CA GLY A 650 4.53 -17.48 11.58
C GLY A 650 3.99 -18.72 12.29
N ALA A 651 4.18 -18.84 13.61
CA ALA A 651 3.50 -19.83 14.43
C ALA A 651 2.29 -19.18 15.11
N ALA A 652 1.10 -19.65 14.78
CA ALA A 652 -0.12 -19.39 15.56
C ALA A 652 -0.10 -20.28 16.80
N GLN A 653 0.00 -19.68 17.99
CA GLN A 653 -0.23 -20.38 19.27
C GLN A 653 -1.66 -20.16 19.73
N TYR A 654 -2.37 -21.27 19.90
CA TYR A 654 -3.60 -21.36 20.68
C TYR A 654 -3.23 -21.44 22.16
N SER A 655 -3.85 -20.59 22.98
CA SER A 655 -3.77 -20.59 24.45
C SER A 655 -4.58 -21.75 25.06
N GLY A 656 -3.93 -22.51 25.91
CA GLY A 656 -4.57 -23.39 26.88
C GLY A 656 -3.95 -23.15 28.24
N GLU A 657 -4.78 -22.80 29.24
CA GLU A 657 -4.43 -22.55 30.65
C GLU A 657 -3.95 -23.79 31.37
N SER A 658 -2.94 -23.66 32.23
CA SER A 658 -3.00 -23.99 33.67
C SER A 658 -1.62 -23.99 34.35
N GLY A 659 -1.49 -23.16 35.36
CA GLY A 659 -1.03 -23.50 36.74
C GLY A 659 0.43 -23.78 37.03
N GLY A 660 1.07 -22.89 37.78
CA GLY A 660 1.85 -23.25 38.94
C GLY A 660 3.37 -23.16 38.90
N GLY A 661 3.95 -22.26 39.69
CA GLY A 661 5.17 -22.49 40.47
C GLY A 661 6.48 -21.92 39.96
N ALA A 662 6.92 -20.79 40.52
CA ALA A 662 8.34 -20.41 40.66
C ALA A 662 9.01 -21.28 41.73
N PRO A 663 10.37 -21.40 41.89
CA PRO A 663 11.23 -20.27 42.26
C PRO A 663 12.72 -20.26 41.79
N GLU A 664 13.32 -19.08 41.98
CA GLU A 664 14.70 -18.76 42.40
C GLU A 664 15.94 -19.02 41.56
N SER A 665 16.64 -17.88 41.36
CA SER A 665 18.06 -17.74 40.98
C SER A 665 19.00 -18.29 42.08
N PRO A 666 20.33 -18.48 41.81
CA PRO A 666 21.28 -17.38 42.09
C PRO A 666 22.53 -17.24 41.17
N ALA A 667 23.18 -16.11 41.41
CA ALA A 667 24.35 -15.47 40.89
C ALA A 667 25.67 -16.23 40.87
N GLY A 668 26.65 -15.70 40.06
CA GLY A 668 28.07 -15.99 40.22
C GLY A 668 28.94 -15.52 39.06
N THR A 669 29.41 -14.34 39.04
CA THR A 669 30.77 -13.73 39.04
C THR A 669 31.89 -14.42 38.24
N GLY A 670 32.69 -13.62 37.48
CA GLY A 670 34.06 -13.89 37.08
C GLY A 670 34.57 -13.21 35.80
N GLU A 671 35.20 -12.05 35.94
CA GLU A 671 36.14 -11.40 35.02
C GLU A 671 37.54 -11.97 35.14
N PRO A 672 38.57 -11.34 34.44
CA PRO A 672 39.00 -11.41 33.05
C PRO A 672 40.46 -11.92 32.92
N ILE A 673 41.05 -12.08 31.68
CA ILE A 673 42.50 -12.02 31.48
C ILE A 673 42.87 -11.60 30.04
N HIS A 674 43.87 -10.73 29.99
CA HIS A 674 44.61 -9.99 28.97
C HIS A 674 45.45 -10.79 27.94
N GLY A 675 45.79 -10.07 26.85
CA GLY A 675 47.06 -10.11 26.09
C GLY A 675 46.84 -10.45 24.62
N GLY A 676 47.32 -9.74 23.60
CA GLY A 676 48.34 -8.75 23.44
C GLY A 676 49.03 -8.98 22.07
N ARG A 677 49.28 -7.87 21.33
CA ARG A 677 50.30 -7.64 20.28
C ARG A 677 49.93 -7.74 18.79
N GLU A 678 49.93 -6.56 18.18
CA GLU A 678 50.41 -6.23 16.82
C GLU A 678 51.90 -6.57 16.60
N PRO A 679 52.53 -6.45 15.39
CA PRO A 679 52.49 -5.30 14.46
C PRO A 679 52.69 -5.55 12.94
N ALA A 680 52.31 -4.53 12.14
CA ALA A 680 53.04 -3.81 11.06
C ALA A 680 53.49 -4.47 9.73
N GLY A 681 53.30 -3.70 8.65
CA GLY A 681 54.12 -3.69 7.42
C GLY A 681 53.31 -3.44 6.14
N GLN A 682 53.09 -2.19 5.70
CA GLN A 682 53.72 -1.42 4.60
C GLN A 682 53.62 -2.07 3.20
N SER A 683 53.00 -1.41 2.25
CA SER A 683 53.38 -0.45 1.21
C SER A 683 52.99 -0.89 -0.22
N GLY A 684 52.57 0.09 -1.03
CA GLY A 684 52.75 0.07 -2.48
C GLY A 684 51.52 0.44 -3.31
N ALA A 685 51.35 1.72 -3.62
CA ALA A 685 50.77 2.16 -4.88
C ALA A 685 51.84 2.13 -5.96
N PRO A 686 51.58 2.10 -7.29
CA PRO A 686 51.24 3.35 -7.99
C PRO A 686 50.32 3.26 -9.23
N GLU A 687 49.81 4.45 -9.59
CA GLU A 687 49.71 5.07 -10.93
C GLU A 687 48.65 4.58 -11.96
N GLU A 688 47.82 5.54 -12.31
CA GLU A 688 47.12 5.67 -13.59
C GLU A 688 48.06 5.84 -14.78
N PRO A 689 47.60 5.69 -16.03
CA PRO A 689 47.35 6.90 -16.79
C PRO A 689 46.11 6.91 -17.72
N ASP A 690 45.71 8.15 -18.02
CA ASP A 690 44.83 8.78 -18.99
C ASP A 690 44.72 8.12 -20.38
N GLY A 691 43.58 8.45 -21.03
CA GLY A 691 43.51 8.40 -22.50
C GLY A 691 42.09 8.46 -23.07
N ASP A 692 41.64 9.64 -23.33
CA ASP A 692 40.76 10.24 -24.32
C ASP A 692 39.94 9.41 -25.34
N SER A 693 38.72 9.98 -25.54
CA SER A 693 37.98 10.26 -26.82
C SER A 693 37.32 9.09 -27.59
N GLU A 694 36.04 9.07 -27.64
CA GLU A 694 35.05 9.60 -28.58
C GLU A 694 33.62 9.40 -28.05
#